data_b1492fcd884f45a5d3a31276cfc4869b
#
_entry.id   b1492fcd884f45a5d3a31276cfc4869b
#
_cell.length_a   1.000
_cell.length_b   1.000
_cell.length_c   1.000
_cell.angle_alpha   90.00
_cell.angle_beta   90.00
_cell.angle_gamma   90.00
#
_symmetry.space_group_name_H-M   'P 1'
#
loop_
_entity.id
_entity.type
_entity.pdbx_description
1 polymer ?
#
loop_
_entity_poly.entity_id
_entity_poly.type
_entity_poly.pdbx_seq_one_letter_code
_entity_poly.pdbx_strand_id
1 'polypeptide(L)'
;MTRTYRNIEKIAEAMKHKDTKLKIDENKKKVKDALEWLHKNAYGKEPDKKVADLTSNFKNKTSRNTNLNWWDYEIGTPRALTNTLILLNDQFSNDEKKKYTAPIKTFAPESDKILSSVGQPEQAKGGNLVDIAKVKLLESIIEEDKDITKNSIDAFNKVFTYVQSNATGKERNGFYKDGSYIDHQDVPYTGAYGVVLLEGISQMMPMIKETPFNDKTQNDTTLKSWIDDGFMPLIYKGEMMDLSRGRAISRENETSHTASATVMKSLLRLSDAMDDSTKAKYKQIVKTSVKSDSSYGQNDTLSSYSDISKMKSLMEDSTISTNGLTQQLKIYNDMDRVTYHNKDLDFAFGLSMTSKNVARYESINGENLKGWHTGAGMSYLYNSDVKHYRDNFWATADMKRLAGTTTLENEEPKGTDVKKSSKTFVGGTKFDDQHASIGMDFENQDKTLTAKKSYFILNDKIVFLGTGIKSTDSSKNPVTTIENRKANGYTLYTDDKQTTASDNQGTNSVFLESTNKPKNNIGYHFLNESKITVKKESHTGKWSDINKSQKQDSKTNQYYEVTQKHSNTDSKYAYVLYPGLSKDDFNTKKDKVTVVKQDDDFHVVKDNESVWAGVNYSDSTQTFIINNTKVEVKAKGMFILKKKDDKTYECSFYNPESTNTASDIESKISMTGYSITNKNTSTSNESGVRFELQQTLNKDDN
;
A
#
# COMPACT_ATOMS: atom_id res chain seq x y z
N MET A 1 9.29 28.60 -6.46
CA MET A 1 8.97 29.39 -5.25
C MET A 1 9.20 28.56 -4.00
N THR A 2 8.43 27.55 -3.72
CA THR A 2 8.55 26.70 -2.50
C THR A 2 9.95 26.21 -2.21
N ARG A 3 10.70 25.73 -3.23
CA ARG A 3 12.08 25.28 -3.04
C ARG A 3 13.01 26.36 -2.47
N THR A 4 12.83 27.62 -2.89
CA THR A 4 13.62 28.75 -2.37
C THR A 4 13.34 28.98 -0.90
N TYR A 5 12.04 28.98 -0.50
CA TYR A 5 11.67 29.11 0.90
C TYR A 5 12.19 27.96 1.77
N ARG A 6 12.14 26.71 1.27
CA ARG A 6 12.73 25.55 1.96
C ARG A 6 14.25 25.66 2.13
N ASN A 7 14.95 26.26 1.19
CA ASN A 7 16.38 26.49 1.34
C ASN A 7 16.67 27.55 2.42
N ILE A 8 15.81 28.59 2.53
CA ILE A 8 15.90 29.60 3.58
C ILE A 8 15.60 28.96 4.95
N GLU A 9 14.57 28.11 5.04
CA GLU A 9 14.24 27.34 6.24
C GLU A 9 15.44 26.50 6.71
N LYS A 10 16.10 25.77 5.81
CA LYS A 10 17.31 24.99 6.15
C LYS A 10 18.46 25.86 6.69
N ILE A 11 18.63 27.06 6.16
CA ILE A 11 19.61 28.01 6.69
C ILE A 11 19.22 28.44 8.11
N ALA A 12 17.94 28.74 8.33
CA ALA A 12 17.42 29.11 9.64
C ALA A 12 17.60 27.98 10.68
N GLU A 13 17.29 26.73 10.29
CA GLU A 13 17.54 25.54 11.12
C GLU A 13 19.02 25.41 11.49
N ALA A 14 19.91 25.52 10.50
CA ALA A 14 21.35 25.42 10.71
C ALA A 14 21.88 26.55 11.62
N MET A 15 21.29 27.74 11.57
CA MET A 15 21.66 28.85 12.45
C MET A 15 21.31 28.62 13.92
N LYS A 16 20.27 27.80 14.18
CA LYS A 16 19.84 27.46 15.56
C LYS A 16 20.60 26.28 16.16
N HIS A 17 21.42 25.59 15.39
CA HIS A 17 22.23 24.47 15.86
C HIS A 17 23.35 24.97 16.80
N LYS A 18 23.55 24.32 17.96
CA LYS A 18 24.56 24.74 18.97
C LYS A 18 25.97 24.81 18.42
N ASP A 19 26.33 23.87 17.56
CA ASP A 19 27.68 23.73 16.99
C ASP A 19 27.78 24.30 15.56
N THR A 20 26.88 25.23 15.22
CA THR A 20 26.87 25.82 13.88
C THR A 20 28.17 26.56 13.58
N LYS A 21 28.73 26.32 12.41
CA LYS A 21 29.87 27.08 11.87
C LYS A 21 29.44 28.27 11.02
N LEU A 22 28.13 28.49 10.88
CA LEU A 22 27.61 29.61 10.11
C LEU A 22 27.90 30.93 10.83
N LYS A 23 28.24 31.96 10.07
CA LYS A 23 28.32 33.34 10.54
C LYS A 23 26.91 33.86 10.79
N ILE A 24 26.46 33.82 12.05
CA ILE A 24 25.07 34.07 12.41
C ILE A 24 24.58 35.42 11.91
N ASP A 25 25.26 36.52 12.19
CA ASP A 25 24.79 37.85 11.83
C ASP A 25 24.74 38.08 10.31
N GLU A 26 25.74 37.56 9.57
CA GLU A 26 25.76 37.64 8.13
C GLU A 26 24.58 36.84 7.51
N ASN A 27 24.33 35.65 8.01
CA ASN A 27 23.23 34.81 7.51
C ASN A 27 21.85 35.31 7.93
N LYS A 28 21.71 35.90 9.12
CA LYS A 28 20.48 36.63 9.51
C LYS A 28 20.13 37.71 8.51
N LYS A 29 21.10 38.54 8.16
CA LYS A 29 20.90 39.58 7.15
C LYS A 29 20.49 39.01 5.80
N LYS A 30 21.17 37.97 5.32
CA LYS A 30 20.84 37.29 4.05
C LYS A 30 19.41 36.73 4.07
N VAL A 31 18.99 36.11 5.17
CA VAL A 31 17.62 35.58 5.30
C VAL A 31 16.60 36.72 5.26
N LYS A 32 16.82 37.82 5.99
CA LYS A 32 15.91 38.99 5.97
C LYS A 32 15.83 39.58 4.56
N ASP A 33 16.96 39.84 3.92
CA ASP A 33 17.03 40.40 2.56
C ASP A 33 16.31 39.47 1.55
N ALA A 34 16.48 38.16 1.67
CA ALA A 34 15.82 37.17 0.81
C ALA A 34 14.29 37.16 1.03
N LEU A 35 13.82 37.18 2.27
CA LEU A 35 12.39 37.20 2.58
C LEU A 35 11.75 38.51 2.09
N GLU A 36 12.44 39.66 2.25
CA GLU A 36 11.95 40.94 1.75
C GLU A 36 11.84 40.94 0.22
N TRP A 37 12.87 40.43 -0.47
CA TRP A 37 12.85 40.33 -1.92
C TRP A 37 11.73 39.37 -2.42
N LEU A 38 11.55 38.23 -1.77
CA LEU A 38 10.53 37.25 -2.12
C LEU A 38 9.13 37.77 -1.85
N HIS A 39 8.91 38.47 -0.73
CA HIS A 39 7.65 39.11 -0.43
C HIS A 39 7.28 40.15 -1.50
N LYS A 40 8.25 40.97 -1.89
CA LYS A 40 8.05 41.99 -2.92
C LYS A 40 7.80 41.43 -4.32
N ASN A 41 8.45 40.33 -4.69
CA ASN A 41 8.52 39.88 -6.08
C ASN A 41 7.82 38.56 -6.38
N ALA A 42 7.55 37.71 -5.37
CA ALA A 42 7.01 36.36 -5.55
C ALA A 42 5.79 36.05 -4.70
N TYR A 43 5.94 36.01 -3.37
CA TYR A 43 4.89 35.64 -2.44
C TYR A 43 4.56 36.80 -1.51
N GLY A 44 3.64 37.62 -1.92
CA GLY A 44 3.21 38.83 -1.19
C GLY A 44 2.87 40.00 -2.09
N LYS A 45 3.19 39.88 -3.38
CA LYS A 45 2.89 40.91 -4.35
C LYS A 45 1.37 41.06 -4.47
N GLU A 46 0.88 42.24 -4.04
CA GLU A 46 -0.51 42.63 -4.14
C GLU A 46 -1.50 41.69 -3.43
N PRO A 47 -1.45 41.60 -2.07
CA PRO A 47 -2.39 40.75 -1.32
C PRO A 47 -3.87 41.09 -1.57
N ASP A 48 -4.17 42.31 -2.09
CA ASP A 48 -5.52 42.73 -2.49
C ASP A 48 -5.92 42.36 -3.91
N LYS A 49 -5.02 41.87 -4.73
CA LYS A 49 -5.39 41.32 -6.04
C LYS A 49 -6.14 40.01 -5.84
N LYS A 50 -7.42 40.03 -6.17
CA LYS A 50 -8.28 38.84 -6.14
C LYS A 50 -7.62 37.69 -6.90
N VAL A 51 -7.67 36.52 -6.32
CA VAL A 51 -7.24 35.24 -6.87
C VAL A 51 -7.73 35.01 -8.32
N ALA A 52 -8.78 35.67 -8.75
CA ALA A 52 -9.26 35.73 -10.13
C ALA A 52 -8.18 36.13 -11.16
N ASP A 53 -7.23 37.00 -10.81
CA ASP A 53 -6.14 37.37 -11.72
C ASP A 53 -5.07 36.27 -11.81
N LEU A 54 -4.87 35.50 -10.76
CA LEU A 54 -4.02 34.30 -10.78
C LEU A 54 -4.64 33.18 -11.60
N THR A 55 -5.98 33.02 -11.57
CA THR A 55 -6.68 32.05 -12.41
C THR A 55 -6.65 32.39 -13.90
N SER A 56 -6.65 33.67 -14.27
CA SER A 56 -6.50 34.08 -15.68
C SER A 56 -5.11 33.73 -16.19
N ASN A 57 -4.08 33.87 -15.39
CA ASN A 57 -2.71 33.46 -15.73
C ASN A 57 -2.53 31.92 -15.77
N PHE A 58 -3.28 31.17 -14.96
CA PHE A 58 -3.34 29.70 -15.03
C PHE A 58 -4.02 29.19 -16.29
N LYS A 59 -5.05 29.89 -16.79
CA LYS A 59 -5.77 29.51 -18.02
C LYS A 59 -5.01 29.89 -19.29
N ASN A 60 -4.18 30.91 -19.27
CA ASN A 60 -3.37 31.33 -20.42
C ASN A 60 -2.03 30.56 -20.45
N LYS A 61 -2.07 29.37 -21.01
CA LYS A 61 -0.95 28.43 -21.15
C LYS A 61 0.26 28.93 -21.99
N THR A 62 0.35 30.20 -22.30
CA THR A 62 1.37 30.76 -23.21
C THR A 62 2.55 31.44 -22.53
N SER A 63 2.53 31.65 -21.22
CA SER A 63 3.69 32.18 -20.52
C SER A 63 4.53 31.07 -19.83
N ARG A 64 5.81 31.04 -20.12
CA ARG A 64 6.78 30.06 -19.62
C ARG A 64 6.96 30.00 -18.08
N ASN A 65 6.22 30.79 -17.31
CA ASN A 65 6.31 30.90 -15.85
C ASN A 65 5.13 30.30 -15.11
N THR A 66 4.27 29.49 -15.72
CA THR A 66 3.01 28.98 -15.16
C THR A 66 3.07 27.55 -14.64
N ASN A 67 4.20 27.13 -14.06
CA ASN A 67 4.26 25.88 -13.27
C ASN A 67 3.92 26.08 -11.79
N LEU A 68 3.14 27.11 -11.45
CA LEU A 68 2.73 27.37 -10.08
C LEU A 68 1.48 26.57 -9.77
N ASN A 69 1.64 25.56 -8.95
CA ASN A 69 0.54 24.75 -8.43
C ASN A 69 -0.09 25.49 -7.22
N TRP A 70 -1.41 25.40 -7.04
CA TRP A 70 -2.12 25.90 -5.84
C TRP A 70 -1.40 25.50 -4.54
N TRP A 71 -0.86 24.30 -4.49
CA TRP A 71 -0.13 23.76 -3.34
C TRP A 71 1.10 24.62 -2.95
N ASP A 72 1.78 25.23 -3.92
CA ASP A 72 2.90 26.13 -3.67
C ASP A 72 2.47 27.39 -2.90
N TYR A 73 1.26 27.90 -3.15
CA TYR A 73 0.74 29.10 -2.51
C TYR A 73 0.08 28.84 -1.16
N GLU A 74 -0.60 27.72 -1.03
CA GLU A 74 -1.44 27.43 0.13
C GLU A 74 -0.73 26.58 1.18
N ILE A 75 0.21 25.72 0.78
CA ILE A 75 0.85 24.76 1.67
C ILE A 75 2.39 24.86 1.65
N GLY A 76 3.01 24.64 0.51
CA GLY A 76 4.46 24.44 0.44
C GLY A 76 5.28 25.67 0.86
N THR A 77 4.95 26.83 0.32
CA THR A 77 5.61 28.10 0.66
C THR A 77 5.23 28.58 2.06
N PRO A 78 3.94 28.62 2.45
CA PRO A 78 3.54 28.99 3.82
C PRO A 78 4.24 28.17 4.90
N ARG A 79 4.33 26.85 4.75
CA ARG A 79 5.02 25.99 5.73
C ARG A 79 6.47 26.40 5.94
N ALA A 80 7.24 26.53 4.86
CA ALA A 80 8.64 26.92 4.95
C ALA A 80 8.83 28.35 5.48
N LEU A 81 7.95 29.27 5.10
CA LEU A 81 7.96 30.64 5.60
C LEU A 81 7.66 30.71 7.11
N THR A 82 6.57 30.08 7.56
CA THR A 82 6.18 30.10 8.97
C THR A 82 7.21 29.41 9.86
N ASN A 83 7.77 28.27 9.42
CA ASN A 83 8.87 27.62 10.13
C ASN A 83 10.10 28.54 10.24
N THR A 84 10.47 29.25 9.18
CA THR A 84 11.58 30.22 9.21
C THR A 84 11.31 31.34 10.21
N LEU A 85 10.10 31.91 10.21
CA LEU A 85 9.73 32.99 11.12
C LEU A 85 9.70 32.53 12.57
N ILE A 86 9.27 31.31 12.86
CA ILE A 86 9.28 30.72 14.20
C ILE A 86 10.71 30.47 14.66
N LEU A 87 11.55 29.84 13.84
CA LEU A 87 12.96 29.57 14.15
C LEU A 87 13.72 30.84 14.47
N LEU A 88 13.46 31.92 13.75
CA LEU A 88 14.13 33.21 13.88
C LEU A 88 13.20 34.26 14.50
N ASN A 89 12.28 33.87 15.37
CA ASN A 89 11.24 34.75 15.95
C ASN A 89 11.82 35.99 16.62
N ASP A 90 12.97 35.85 17.27
CA ASP A 90 13.71 36.94 17.94
C ASP A 90 14.37 37.92 16.96
N GLN A 91 14.39 37.63 15.68
CA GLN A 91 15.03 38.43 14.63
C GLN A 91 14.06 39.31 13.84
N PHE A 92 12.75 39.11 14.00
CA PHE A 92 11.70 39.85 13.30
C PHE A 92 10.82 40.59 14.25
N SER A 93 10.52 41.85 13.95
CA SER A 93 9.48 42.61 14.65
C SER A 93 8.09 42.00 14.37
N ASN A 94 7.12 42.31 15.21
CA ASN A 94 5.74 41.87 15.00
C ASN A 94 5.16 42.37 13.67
N ASP A 95 5.53 43.58 13.26
CA ASP A 95 5.08 44.16 11.98
C ASP A 95 5.73 43.41 10.78
N GLU A 96 7.01 43.07 10.85
CA GLU A 96 7.66 42.26 9.82
C GLU A 96 7.01 40.87 9.73
N LYS A 97 6.73 40.22 10.86
CA LYS A 97 6.05 38.94 10.91
C LYS A 97 4.68 38.99 10.25
N LYS A 98 3.83 39.95 10.64
CA LYS A 98 2.51 40.17 10.04
C LYS A 98 2.57 40.51 8.56
N LYS A 99 3.55 41.27 8.13
CA LYS A 99 3.80 41.57 6.70
C LYS A 99 4.04 40.28 5.91
N TYR A 100 4.91 39.37 6.41
CA TYR A 100 5.25 38.16 5.70
C TYR A 100 4.16 37.09 5.76
N THR A 101 3.31 37.04 6.80
CA THR A 101 2.18 36.12 6.91
C THR A 101 0.93 36.60 6.15
N ALA A 102 0.81 37.88 5.84
CA ALA A 102 -0.36 38.45 5.16
C ALA A 102 -0.77 37.68 3.87
N PRO A 103 0.15 37.19 3.00
CA PRO A 103 -0.23 36.40 1.84
C PRO A 103 -0.93 35.09 2.20
N ILE A 104 -0.65 34.50 3.37
CA ILE A 104 -1.29 33.26 3.82
C ILE A 104 -2.80 33.50 4.01
N LYS A 105 -3.19 34.63 4.59
CA LYS A 105 -4.62 35.01 4.75
C LYS A 105 -5.33 35.16 3.41
N THR A 106 -4.60 35.61 2.38
CA THR A 106 -5.15 35.77 1.03
C THR A 106 -5.30 34.44 0.29
N PHE A 107 -4.26 33.60 0.31
CA PHE A 107 -4.23 32.37 -0.47
C PHE A 107 -4.86 31.17 0.26
N ALA A 108 -4.78 31.13 1.57
CA ALA A 108 -5.30 30.09 2.45
C ALA A 108 -6.11 30.72 3.59
N PRO A 109 -7.29 31.31 3.33
CA PRO A 109 -8.07 32.01 4.34
C PRO A 109 -8.66 31.09 5.40
N GLU A 110 -8.98 29.83 5.05
CA GLU A 110 -9.66 28.89 5.95
C GLU A 110 -8.75 27.72 6.33
N SER A 111 -8.94 27.21 7.56
CA SER A 111 -8.10 26.13 8.11
C SER A 111 -8.41 24.74 7.58
N ASP A 112 -9.52 24.56 6.88
CA ASP A 112 -10.02 23.27 6.40
C ASP A 112 -10.37 23.27 4.90
N LYS A 113 -9.97 24.31 4.16
CA LYS A 113 -10.20 24.38 2.71
C LYS A 113 -8.89 24.54 1.93
N ILE A 114 -8.89 23.99 0.72
CA ILE A 114 -7.83 24.12 -0.29
C ILE A 114 -8.40 24.67 -1.59
N LEU A 115 -7.54 24.96 -2.56
CA LEU A 115 -7.87 25.54 -3.86
C LEU A 115 -8.45 26.97 -3.75
N SER A 116 -8.32 27.62 -2.63
CA SER A 116 -8.74 29.02 -2.41
C SER A 116 -7.94 29.97 -3.30
N SER A 117 -6.64 29.71 -3.48
CA SER A 117 -5.73 30.49 -4.33
C SER A 117 -6.09 30.47 -5.83
N VAL A 118 -6.86 29.47 -6.25
CA VAL A 118 -7.34 29.36 -7.63
C VAL A 118 -8.83 29.67 -7.78
N GLY A 119 -9.46 30.21 -6.72
CA GLY A 119 -10.85 30.63 -6.73
C GLY A 119 -11.88 29.49 -6.75
N GLN A 120 -11.48 28.29 -6.36
CA GLN A 120 -12.33 27.10 -6.32
C GLN A 120 -12.19 26.40 -4.94
N PRO A 121 -12.50 27.08 -3.83
CA PRO A 121 -12.31 26.50 -2.51
C PRO A 121 -13.13 25.23 -2.34
N GLU A 122 -12.47 24.17 -1.85
CA GLU A 122 -13.12 22.90 -1.52
C GLU A 122 -12.66 22.39 -0.15
N GLN A 123 -13.48 21.55 0.46
CA GLN A 123 -13.16 20.93 1.74
C GLN A 123 -11.92 20.04 1.60
N ALA A 124 -10.89 20.33 2.37
CA ALA A 124 -9.67 19.52 2.41
C ALA A 124 -9.93 18.20 3.14
N LYS A 125 -9.19 17.14 2.72
CA LYS A 125 -9.25 15.81 3.33
C LYS A 125 -7.85 15.21 3.45
N GLY A 126 -7.70 14.19 4.30
CA GLY A 126 -6.45 13.44 4.42
C GLY A 126 -5.23 14.32 4.70
N GLY A 127 -4.12 14.05 4.00
CA GLY A 127 -2.87 14.81 4.14
C GLY A 127 -3.01 16.30 3.86
N ASN A 128 -3.83 16.69 2.89
CA ASN A 128 -4.07 18.10 2.58
C ASN A 128 -4.79 18.84 3.71
N LEU A 129 -5.72 18.18 4.42
CA LEU A 129 -6.39 18.77 5.58
C LEU A 129 -5.40 19.02 6.73
N VAL A 130 -4.53 18.04 7.01
CA VAL A 130 -3.49 18.20 8.04
C VAL A 130 -2.52 19.32 7.66
N ASP A 131 -2.11 19.36 6.40
CA ASP A 131 -1.16 20.35 5.91
C ASP A 131 -1.71 21.79 5.99
N ILE A 132 -2.95 22.02 5.55
CA ILE A 132 -3.55 23.35 5.63
C ILE A 132 -3.83 23.76 7.08
N ALA A 133 -4.33 22.84 7.92
CA ALA A 133 -4.54 23.09 9.34
C ALA A 133 -3.22 23.48 10.04
N LYS A 134 -2.10 22.79 9.69
CA LYS A 134 -0.77 23.12 10.22
C LYS A 134 -0.28 24.50 9.77
N VAL A 135 -0.44 24.85 8.50
CA VAL A 135 -0.10 26.19 7.99
C VAL A 135 -0.82 27.25 8.81
N LYS A 136 -2.10 27.08 9.02
CA LYS A 136 -2.93 28.06 9.77
C LYS A 136 -2.59 28.07 11.26
N LEU A 137 -2.27 26.92 11.85
CA LEU A 137 -1.81 26.87 13.25
C LEU A 137 -0.48 27.62 13.42
N LEU A 138 0.49 27.42 12.52
CA LEU A 138 1.78 28.12 12.58
C LEU A 138 1.61 29.63 12.35
N GLU A 139 0.75 30.03 11.42
CA GLU A 139 0.37 31.45 11.23
C GLU A 139 -0.20 32.04 12.50
N SER A 140 -1.16 31.35 13.14
CA SER A 140 -1.82 31.84 14.36
C SER A 140 -0.87 32.01 15.55
N ILE A 141 0.14 31.10 15.66
CA ILE A 141 1.19 31.21 16.67
C ILE A 141 2.05 32.47 16.45
N ILE A 142 2.39 32.79 15.19
CA ILE A 142 3.18 33.97 14.83
C ILE A 142 2.41 35.24 15.08
N GLU A 143 1.11 35.24 14.84
CA GLU A 143 0.23 36.39 14.96
C GLU A 143 -0.45 36.53 16.35
N GLU A 144 -0.29 35.51 17.20
CA GLU A 144 -0.95 35.40 18.52
C GLU A 144 -2.49 35.42 18.41
N ASP A 145 -3.03 34.80 17.35
CA ASP A 145 -4.46 34.79 17.04
C ASP A 145 -5.12 33.50 17.56
N LYS A 146 -5.88 33.62 18.66
CA LYS A 146 -6.53 32.50 19.33
C LYS A 146 -7.67 31.85 18.50
N ASP A 147 -8.36 32.65 17.70
CA ASP A 147 -9.48 32.14 16.89
C ASP A 147 -8.97 31.30 15.74
N ILE A 148 -7.93 31.75 15.06
CA ILE A 148 -7.26 30.94 14.04
C ILE A 148 -6.64 29.69 14.67
N THR A 149 -6.04 29.76 15.86
CA THR A 149 -5.53 28.60 16.60
C THR A 149 -6.63 27.57 16.82
N LYS A 150 -7.76 27.99 17.39
CA LYS A 150 -8.90 27.08 17.64
C LYS A 150 -9.42 26.46 16.35
N ASN A 151 -9.68 27.27 15.33
CA ASN A 151 -10.19 26.79 14.04
C ASN A 151 -9.23 25.80 13.37
N SER A 152 -7.92 26.00 13.52
CA SER A 152 -6.90 25.11 12.96
C SER A 152 -6.88 23.74 13.67
N ILE A 153 -7.05 23.73 14.99
CA ILE A 153 -7.11 22.50 15.78
C ILE A 153 -8.44 21.76 15.53
N ASP A 154 -9.55 22.50 15.46
CA ASP A 154 -10.86 21.92 15.10
C ASP A 154 -10.83 21.30 13.69
N ALA A 155 -10.16 21.94 12.72
CA ALA A 155 -9.94 21.41 11.39
C ALA A 155 -9.09 20.12 11.41
N PHE A 156 -7.98 20.15 12.15
CA PHE A 156 -7.12 18.98 12.34
C PHE A 156 -7.89 17.78 12.94
N ASN A 157 -8.71 18.02 13.94
CA ASN A 157 -9.47 16.95 14.59
C ASN A 157 -10.48 16.27 13.65
N LYS A 158 -10.95 16.94 12.60
CA LYS A 158 -11.83 16.34 11.57
C LYS A 158 -11.16 15.24 10.76
N VAL A 159 -9.83 15.13 10.78
CA VAL A 159 -9.10 14.11 10.02
C VAL A 159 -9.33 12.70 10.56
N PHE A 160 -9.58 12.55 11.87
CA PHE A 160 -9.71 11.26 12.56
C PHE A 160 -11.09 10.63 12.35
N THR A 161 -11.46 10.41 11.10
CA THR A 161 -12.73 9.81 10.70
C THR A 161 -12.50 8.68 9.72
N TYR A 162 -13.46 7.74 9.67
CA TYR A 162 -13.49 6.70 8.66
C TYR A 162 -14.39 7.08 7.50
N VAL A 163 -14.03 6.62 6.31
CA VAL A 163 -14.87 6.74 5.12
C VAL A 163 -16.18 5.99 5.35
N GLN A 164 -17.29 6.60 4.98
CA GLN A 164 -18.62 5.98 5.11
C GLN A 164 -18.87 4.99 3.97
N SER A 165 -19.64 3.94 4.23
CA SER A 165 -19.93 2.87 3.27
C SER A 165 -20.64 3.36 1.99
N ASN A 166 -21.36 4.47 2.06
CA ASN A 166 -22.06 5.10 0.94
C ASN A 166 -21.28 6.24 0.27
N ALA A 167 -20.01 6.44 0.64
CA ALA A 167 -19.17 7.52 0.10
C ALA A 167 -18.97 7.36 -1.41
N THR A 168 -19.03 8.48 -2.13
CA THR A 168 -18.82 8.56 -3.58
C THR A 168 -17.81 9.66 -3.93
N GLY A 169 -17.19 9.56 -5.09
CA GLY A 169 -16.23 10.56 -5.57
C GLY A 169 -15.13 10.83 -4.54
N LYS A 170 -14.82 12.09 -4.28
CA LYS A 170 -13.77 12.52 -3.34
C LYS A 170 -14.06 12.15 -1.87
N GLU A 171 -15.31 11.82 -1.53
CA GLU A 171 -15.65 11.38 -0.17
C GLU A 171 -15.11 9.99 0.15
N ARG A 172 -14.68 9.25 -0.85
CA ARG A 172 -14.00 7.96 -0.71
C ARG A 172 -12.55 8.08 -0.23
N ASN A 173 -11.97 9.28 -0.23
CA ASN A 173 -10.61 9.52 0.25
C ASN A 173 -10.53 9.42 1.78
N GLY A 174 -9.57 8.64 2.26
CA GLY A 174 -9.33 8.46 3.70
C GLY A 174 -9.20 7.01 4.11
N PHE A 175 -9.17 6.78 5.43
CA PHE A 175 -9.12 5.44 6.01
C PHE A 175 -10.50 4.80 6.10
N TYR A 176 -10.54 3.50 5.83
CA TYR A 176 -11.67 2.60 6.04
C TYR A 176 -11.44 1.76 7.30
N LYS A 177 -12.50 1.14 7.82
CA LYS A 177 -12.42 0.35 9.07
C LYS A 177 -11.58 -0.91 8.95
N ASP A 178 -11.40 -1.44 7.74
CA ASP A 178 -10.52 -2.58 7.49
C ASP A 178 -9.02 -2.20 7.42
N GLY A 179 -8.67 -0.92 7.61
CA GLY A 179 -7.31 -0.39 7.49
C GLY A 179 -6.94 0.08 6.09
N SER A 180 -7.80 -0.11 5.10
CA SER A 180 -7.60 0.44 3.74
C SER A 180 -7.45 1.95 3.77
N TYR A 181 -6.58 2.49 2.93
CA TYR A 181 -6.49 3.93 2.67
C TYR A 181 -6.58 4.20 1.18
N ILE A 182 -7.59 4.95 0.81
CA ILE A 182 -7.84 5.39 -0.56
C ILE A 182 -7.55 6.89 -0.68
N ASP A 183 -6.94 7.29 -1.77
CA ASP A 183 -6.86 8.68 -2.20
C ASP A 183 -7.17 8.79 -3.69
N HIS A 184 -7.32 10.03 -4.19
CA HIS A 184 -7.74 10.26 -5.59
C HIS A 184 -8.98 9.45 -5.99
N GLN A 185 -9.91 9.24 -5.03
CA GLN A 185 -11.22 8.58 -5.16
C GLN A 185 -11.19 7.05 -5.24
N ASP A 186 -10.15 6.43 -5.81
CA ASP A 186 -10.15 5.00 -6.08
C ASP A 186 -8.75 4.34 -6.08
N VAL A 187 -7.72 5.08 -5.67
CA VAL A 187 -6.33 4.59 -5.66
C VAL A 187 -5.91 4.16 -4.26
N PRO A 188 -5.46 2.92 -4.06
CA PRO A 188 -4.79 2.49 -2.84
C PRO A 188 -3.50 3.26 -2.60
N TYR A 189 -3.46 4.08 -1.54
CA TYR A 189 -2.40 5.09 -1.38
C TYR A 189 -1.82 5.20 0.03
N THR A 190 -1.93 4.16 0.85
CA THR A 190 -1.35 4.15 2.21
C THR A 190 0.12 4.52 2.19
N GLY A 191 0.89 3.94 1.25
CA GLY A 191 2.34 4.10 1.15
C GLY A 191 2.84 5.40 0.50
N ALA A 192 1.94 6.34 0.15
CA ALA A 192 2.30 7.65 -0.34
C ALA A 192 1.47 8.74 0.36
N TYR A 193 0.22 8.99 -0.03
CA TYR A 193 -0.64 10.00 0.62
C TYR A 193 -0.94 9.67 2.09
N GLY A 194 -1.11 8.38 2.43
CA GLY A 194 -1.23 7.95 3.82
C GLY A 194 0.01 8.27 4.65
N VAL A 195 1.21 8.11 4.09
CA VAL A 195 2.48 8.48 4.74
C VAL A 195 2.55 9.99 4.99
N VAL A 196 2.15 10.81 4.00
CA VAL A 196 2.08 12.28 4.16
C VAL A 196 1.12 12.67 5.27
N LEU A 197 -0.06 12.03 5.32
CA LEU A 197 -1.03 12.22 6.39
C LEU A 197 -0.43 11.90 7.76
N LEU A 198 0.18 10.73 7.91
CA LEU A 198 0.78 10.29 9.18
C LEU A 198 1.92 11.21 9.62
N GLU A 199 2.79 11.63 8.69
CA GLU A 199 3.87 12.57 8.98
C GLU A 199 3.33 13.91 9.48
N GLY A 200 2.29 14.45 8.84
CA GLY A 200 1.63 15.66 9.27
C GLY A 200 1.03 15.54 10.69
N ILE A 201 0.32 14.45 10.96
CA ILE A 201 -0.23 14.15 12.29
C ILE A 201 0.90 14.08 13.33
N SER A 202 2.02 13.43 13.01
CA SER A 202 3.16 13.30 13.92
C SER A 202 3.82 14.63 14.29
N GLN A 203 3.63 15.66 13.49
CA GLN A 203 4.08 17.01 13.76
C GLN A 203 3.05 17.82 14.58
N MET A 204 1.76 17.64 14.31
CA MET A 204 0.69 18.38 14.96
C MET A 204 0.41 17.90 16.39
N MET A 205 0.28 16.59 16.61
CA MET A 205 -0.13 16.04 17.91
C MET A 205 0.79 16.43 19.07
N PRO A 206 2.14 16.36 18.95
CA PRO A 206 3.02 16.80 20.03
C PRO A 206 2.89 18.29 20.35
N MET A 207 2.60 19.14 19.36
CA MET A 207 2.37 20.57 19.60
C MET A 207 1.08 20.85 20.35
N ILE A 208 0.04 20.06 20.10
CA ILE A 208 -1.30 20.26 20.69
C ILE A 208 -1.38 19.65 22.09
N LYS A 209 -0.58 18.61 22.39
CA LYS A 209 -0.65 17.82 23.62
C LYS A 209 -0.68 18.63 24.90
N GLU A 210 0.13 19.66 25.00
CA GLU A 210 0.27 20.51 26.19
C GLU A 210 -0.65 21.73 26.17
N THR A 211 -1.58 21.80 25.21
CA THR A 211 -2.54 22.90 25.09
C THR A 211 -3.90 22.53 25.68
N PRO A 212 -4.74 23.54 26.05
CA PRO A 212 -6.11 23.29 26.47
C PRO A 212 -7.02 22.65 25.40
N PHE A 213 -6.58 22.58 24.15
CA PHE A 213 -7.33 22.06 23.02
C PHE A 213 -7.11 20.55 22.78
N ASN A 214 -6.35 19.88 23.65
CA ASN A 214 -6.05 18.46 23.53
C ASN A 214 -7.24 17.58 23.93
N ASP A 215 -8.01 17.11 22.96
CA ASP A 215 -9.03 16.07 23.15
C ASP A 215 -8.44 14.68 22.95
N LYS A 216 -8.06 14.05 24.07
CA LYS A 216 -7.11 12.92 24.12
C LYS A 216 -7.65 11.56 23.70
N THR A 217 -8.96 11.31 23.70
CA THR A 217 -9.42 9.92 23.77
C THR A 217 -9.78 9.30 22.43
N GLN A 218 -10.56 9.97 21.60
CA GLN A 218 -11.08 9.39 20.36
C GLN A 218 -10.03 9.41 19.23
N ASN A 219 -9.28 10.48 19.10
CA ASN A 219 -8.25 10.63 18.07
C ASN A 219 -7.11 9.61 18.26
N ASP A 220 -6.69 9.38 19.50
CA ASP A 220 -5.65 8.40 19.83
C ASP A 220 -6.08 6.98 19.45
N THR A 221 -7.31 6.58 19.75
CA THR A 221 -7.84 5.26 19.40
C THR A 221 -7.90 5.05 17.90
N THR A 222 -8.40 6.05 17.15
CA THR A 222 -8.47 6.00 15.70
C THR A 222 -7.07 5.91 15.08
N LEU A 223 -6.13 6.72 15.54
CA LEU A 223 -4.75 6.72 15.04
C LEU A 223 -4.04 5.38 15.32
N LYS A 224 -4.23 4.79 16.50
CA LYS A 224 -3.69 3.46 16.83
C LYS A 224 -4.20 2.40 15.84
N SER A 225 -5.50 2.40 15.55
CA SER A 225 -6.07 1.48 14.55
C SER A 225 -5.50 1.71 13.14
N TRP A 226 -5.33 2.96 12.71
CA TRP A 226 -4.71 3.24 11.41
C TRP A 226 -3.27 2.74 11.32
N ILE A 227 -2.50 2.86 12.40
CA ILE A 227 -1.12 2.37 12.46
C ILE A 227 -1.10 0.85 12.44
N ASP A 228 -1.85 0.21 13.33
CA ASP A 228 -1.83 -1.25 13.50
C ASP A 228 -2.43 -1.98 12.29
N ASP A 229 -3.55 -1.49 11.76
CA ASP A 229 -4.28 -2.15 10.69
C ASP A 229 -3.94 -1.62 9.29
N GLY A 230 -3.57 -0.35 9.18
CA GLY A 230 -3.31 0.30 7.90
C GLY A 230 -1.85 0.28 7.49
N PHE A 231 -0.93 0.75 8.35
CA PHE A 231 0.47 0.91 7.99
C PHE A 231 1.33 -0.32 8.26
N MET A 232 1.24 -0.90 9.45
CA MET A 232 2.18 -1.95 9.87
C MET A 232 2.11 -3.22 9.00
N PRO A 233 0.94 -3.71 8.54
CA PRO A 233 0.89 -4.86 7.65
C PRO A 233 1.50 -4.64 6.27
N LEU A 234 1.73 -3.37 5.88
CA LEU A 234 2.33 -2.98 4.60
C LEU A 234 3.84 -2.78 4.69
N ILE A 235 4.46 -3.01 5.86
CA ILE A 235 5.90 -2.77 6.06
C ILE A 235 6.62 -4.08 6.38
N TYR A 236 7.63 -4.39 5.58
CA TYR A 236 8.51 -5.54 5.79
C TYR A 236 9.98 -5.11 5.74
N LYS A 237 10.71 -5.28 6.85
CA LYS A 237 12.16 -5.00 6.97
C LYS A 237 12.60 -3.68 6.34
N GLY A 238 11.88 -2.60 6.65
CA GLY A 238 12.19 -1.27 6.14
C GLY A 238 11.63 -0.96 4.76
N GLU A 239 10.83 -1.85 4.17
CA GLU A 239 10.16 -1.63 2.89
C GLU A 239 8.65 -1.42 3.08
N MET A 240 8.14 -0.30 2.62
CA MET A 240 6.71 -0.10 2.40
C MET A 240 6.31 -0.82 1.11
N MET A 241 5.37 -1.74 1.15
CA MET A 241 4.98 -2.51 -0.04
C MET A 241 4.47 -1.61 -1.16
N ASP A 242 5.05 -1.76 -2.35
CA ASP A 242 4.77 -0.93 -3.52
C ASP A 242 3.31 -1.00 -4.00
N LEU A 243 2.57 -2.06 -3.65
CA LEU A 243 1.13 -2.21 -3.94
C LEU A 243 0.25 -1.11 -3.30
N SER A 244 0.79 -0.33 -2.37
CA SER A 244 0.10 0.76 -1.67
C SER A 244 0.64 2.15 -2.01
N ARG A 245 1.55 2.26 -3.01
CA ARG A 245 2.27 3.51 -3.30
C ARG A 245 1.78 4.23 -4.56
N GLY A 246 0.81 3.67 -5.28
CA GLY A 246 0.24 4.28 -6.48
C GLY A 246 1.30 4.70 -7.50
N ARG A 247 1.22 5.93 -8.04
CA ARG A 247 2.19 6.43 -9.02
C ARG A 247 3.59 6.71 -8.46
N ALA A 248 3.74 6.75 -7.12
CA ALA A 248 5.04 7.00 -6.50
C ALA A 248 6.08 5.91 -6.80
N ILE A 249 5.68 4.71 -7.23
CA ILE A 249 6.58 3.66 -7.71
C ILE A 249 7.45 4.10 -8.89
N SER A 250 7.04 5.12 -9.64
CA SER A 250 7.77 5.66 -10.79
C SER A 250 8.82 6.72 -10.44
N ARG A 251 9.03 7.02 -9.15
CA ARG A 251 9.95 8.05 -8.67
C ARG A 251 11.25 7.43 -8.16
N GLU A 252 12.35 7.67 -8.84
CA GLU A 252 13.68 7.07 -8.53
C GLU A 252 14.10 7.30 -7.07
N ASN A 253 13.88 8.52 -6.55
CA ASN A 253 14.38 8.94 -5.23
C ASN A 253 13.34 8.84 -4.10
N GLU A 254 12.08 8.50 -4.41
CA GLU A 254 11.03 8.23 -3.42
C GLU A 254 10.76 6.73 -3.40
N THR A 255 11.56 5.98 -2.67
CA THR A 255 11.51 4.52 -2.66
C THR A 255 10.53 3.97 -1.61
N SER A 256 10.24 2.68 -1.68
CA SER A 256 9.57 1.91 -0.62
C SER A 256 10.27 2.07 0.73
N HIS A 257 11.60 2.13 0.71
CA HIS A 257 12.41 2.34 1.90
C HIS A 257 12.22 3.74 2.51
N THR A 258 12.24 4.80 1.70
CA THR A 258 12.02 6.17 2.21
C THR A 258 10.61 6.34 2.78
N ALA A 259 9.60 5.70 2.19
CA ALA A 259 8.23 5.69 2.71
C ALA A 259 8.15 5.01 4.10
N SER A 260 8.74 3.82 4.25
CA SER A 260 8.81 3.11 5.52
C SER A 260 9.57 3.89 6.59
N ALA A 261 10.73 4.46 6.24
CA ALA A 261 11.53 5.27 7.17
C ALA A 261 10.77 6.52 7.64
N THR A 262 9.92 7.11 6.78
CA THR A 262 9.05 8.23 7.18
C THR A 262 7.98 7.78 8.17
N VAL A 263 7.40 6.59 8.02
CA VAL A 263 6.50 6.00 9.01
C VAL A 263 7.21 5.82 10.35
N MET A 264 8.42 5.25 10.36
CA MET A 264 9.20 5.05 11.59
C MET A 264 9.53 6.38 12.28
N LYS A 265 9.93 7.38 11.53
CA LYS A 265 10.14 8.74 12.03
C LYS A 265 8.86 9.30 12.66
N SER A 266 7.72 9.09 12.01
CA SER A 266 6.42 9.57 12.50
C SER A 266 6.01 8.87 13.80
N LEU A 267 6.20 7.56 13.91
CA LEU A 267 5.94 6.82 15.14
C LEU A 267 6.84 7.29 16.30
N LEU A 268 8.10 7.57 16.02
CA LEU A 268 9.03 8.11 17.02
C LEU A 268 8.58 9.46 17.54
N ARG A 269 8.14 10.37 16.68
CA ARG A 269 7.57 11.68 17.08
C ARG A 269 6.29 11.51 17.90
N LEU A 270 5.37 10.66 17.42
CA LEU A 270 4.10 10.38 18.08
C LEU A 270 4.28 9.75 19.46
N SER A 271 5.37 9.02 19.69
CA SER A 271 5.64 8.42 21.00
C SER A 271 5.65 9.43 22.15
N ASP A 272 5.99 10.69 21.86
CA ASP A 272 5.98 11.75 22.86
C ASP A 272 4.56 12.29 23.17
N ALA A 273 3.60 12.04 22.29
CA ALA A 273 2.22 12.50 22.44
C ALA A 273 1.27 11.43 23.00
N MET A 274 1.69 10.17 23.05
CA MET A 274 0.87 9.02 23.45
C MET A 274 0.98 8.69 24.94
N ASP A 275 0.06 7.84 25.42
CA ASP A 275 0.15 7.21 26.73
C ASP A 275 1.38 6.29 26.84
N ASP A 276 1.80 5.95 28.07
CA ASP A 276 3.05 5.21 28.33
C ASP A 276 3.10 3.84 27.64
N SER A 277 1.96 3.13 27.56
CA SER A 277 1.87 1.83 26.90
C SER A 277 2.07 1.96 25.39
N THR A 278 1.40 2.90 24.76
CA THR A 278 1.53 3.17 23.33
C THR A 278 2.91 3.72 22.99
N LYS A 279 3.45 4.59 23.82
CA LYS A 279 4.82 5.10 23.70
C LYS A 279 5.83 3.95 23.68
N ALA A 280 5.73 3.02 24.62
CA ALA A 280 6.61 1.84 24.69
C ALA A 280 6.46 0.98 23.43
N LYS A 281 5.23 0.70 22.98
CA LYS A 281 4.93 -0.05 21.76
C LYS A 281 5.55 0.61 20.53
N TYR A 282 5.35 1.91 20.33
CA TYR A 282 5.89 2.62 19.16
C TYR A 282 7.42 2.62 19.15
N LYS A 283 8.06 2.87 20.29
CA LYS A 283 9.51 2.77 20.42
C LYS A 283 10.05 1.38 20.07
N GLN A 284 9.36 0.33 20.51
CA GLN A 284 9.73 -1.05 20.20
C GLN A 284 9.57 -1.34 18.69
N ILE A 285 8.47 -0.93 18.08
CA ILE A 285 8.23 -1.06 16.63
C ILE A 285 9.35 -0.36 15.85
N VAL A 286 9.63 0.89 16.16
CA VAL A 286 10.68 1.67 15.47
C VAL A 286 12.03 1.00 15.62
N LYS A 287 12.43 0.64 16.84
CA LYS A 287 13.71 -0.01 17.09
C LYS A 287 13.83 -1.34 16.35
N THR A 288 12.78 -2.15 16.35
CA THR A 288 12.73 -3.44 15.63
C THR A 288 12.87 -3.23 14.13
N SER A 289 12.10 -2.30 13.56
CA SER A 289 12.12 -1.99 12.13
C SER A 289 13.50 -1.50 11.68
N VAL A 290 14.07 -0.53 12.39
CA VAL A 290 15.39 0.03 12.08
C VAL A 290 16.49 -1.02 12.17
N LYS A 291 16.46 -1.90 13.17
CA LYS A 291 17.47 -2.97 13.31
C LYS A 291 17.34 -4.08 12.27
N SER A 292 16.14 -4.35 11.79
CA SER A 292 15.90 -5.31 10.71
C SER A 292 16.20 -4.76 9.31
N ASP A 293 16.31 -3.45 9.19
CA ASP A 293 16.54 -2.74 7.92
C ASP A 293 18.03 -2.55 7.68
N SER A 294 18.60 -3.37 6.81
CA SER A 294 20.03 -3.32 6.46
C SER A 294 20.46 -2.03 5.73
N SER A 295 19.50 -1.22 5.28
CA SER A 295 19.74 0.03 4.55
C SER A 295 19.56 1.28 5.42
N TYR A 296 19.06 1.12 6.65
CA TYR A 296 18.82 2.26 7.53
C TYR A 296 20.13 2.98 7.87
N GLY A 297 20.11 4.28 7.88
CA GLY A 297 21.31 5.12 8.08
C GLY A 297 22.03 5.50 6.79
N GLN A 298 21.64 4.94 5.65
CA GLN A 298 22.12 5.31 4.32
C GLN A 298 21.18 6.31 3.62
N ASN A 299 20.14 6.76 4.31
CA ASN A 299 19.13 7.64 3.75
C ASN A 299 19.01 8.93 4.56
N ASP A 300 18.57 9.97 3.88
CA ASP A 300 18.41 11.32 4.41
C ASP A 300 17.00 11.59 4.96
N THR A 301 16.25 10.56 5.37
CA THR A 301 14.88 10.74 5.89
C THR A 301 14.84 11.44 7.23
N LEU A 302 15.95 11.36 8.01
CA LEU A 302 16.13 12.11 9.24
C LEU A 302 16.95 13.37 8.94
N SER A 303 16.27 14.44 8.55
CA SER A 303 16.89 15.75 8.28
C SER A 303 16.86 16.69 9.48
N SER A 304 15.96 16.47 10.43
CA SER A 304 15.83 17.25 11.65
C SER A 304 16.81 16.73 12.72
N TYR A 305 17.55 17.64 13.35
CA TYR A 305 18.44 17.29 14.47
C TYR A 305 17.69 16.61 15.62
N SER A 306 16.47 17.05 15.92
CA SER A 306 15.63 16.43 16.95
C SER A 306 15.31 14.97 16.64
N ASP A 307 14.92 14.67 15.39
CA ASP A 307 14.62 13.29 14.98
C ASP A 307 15.87 12.39 15.01
N ILE A 308 17.02 12.92 14.58
CA ILE A 308 18.30 12.21 14.63
C ILE A 308 18.67 11.89 16.09
N SER A 309 18.58 12.88 16.98
CA SER A 309 18.89 12.71 18.39
C SER A 309 17.96 11.70 19.07
N LYS A 310 16.65 11.78 18.81
CA LYS A 310 15.68 10.82 19.36
C LYS A 310 15.92 9.40 18.84
N MET A 311 16.21 9.26 17.55
CA MET A 311 16.50 7.94 16.97
C MET A 311 17.77 7.35 17.55
N LYS A 312 18.83 8.15 17.68
CA LYS A 312 20.08 7.70 18.32
C LYS A 312 19.83 7.23 19.75
N SER A 313 19.15 8.03 20.56
CA SER A 313 18.81 7.67 21.94
C SER A 313 17.98 6.37 22.00
N LEU A 314 17.02 6.20 21.11
CA LEU A 314 16.24 4.96 21.04
C LEU A 314 17.09 3.74 20.69
N MET A 315 18.01 3.88 19.74
CA MET A 315 18.86 2.76 19.31
C MET A 315 19.87 2.34 20.39
N GLU A 316 20.32 3.28 21.23
CA GLU A 316 21.23 3.05 22.35
C GLU A 316 20.51 2.56 23.62
N ASP A 317 19.19 2.74 23.72
CA ASP A 317 18.41 2.34 24.91
C ASP A 317 18.29 0.81 25.02
N SER A 318 19.07 0.20 25.87
CA SER A 318 19.08 -1.26 26.09
C SER A 318 17.82 -1.79 26.81
N THR A 319 17.00 -0.92 27.37
CA THR A 319 15.75 -1.33 28.07
C THR A 319 14.63 -1.65 27.10
N ILE A 320 14.73 -1.20 25.84
CA ILE A 320 13.75 -1.45 24.80
C ILE A 320 14.20 -2.66 23.96
N SER A 321 13.48 -3.77 24.10
CA SER A 321 13.72 -4.99 23.32
C SER A 321 13.29 -4.83 21.86
N THR A 322 13.82 -5.69 21.00
CA THR A 322 13.36 -5.85 19.62
C THR A 322 12.60 -7.16 19.47
N ASN A 323 11.54 -7.13 18.67
CA ASN A 323 10.79 -8.32 18.32
C ASN A 323 11.26 -8.88 16.96
N GLY A 324 10.97 -10.15 16.69
CA GLY A 324 11.07 -10.72 15.36
C GLY A 324 9.93 -10.22 14.44
N LEU A 325 9.90 -10.73 13.20
CA LEU A 325 8.79 -10.53 12.28
C LEU A 325 7.48 -11.04 12.93
N THR A 326 6.42 -10.27 12.84
CA THR A 326 5.11 -10.65 13.35
C THR A 326 4.38 -11.50 12.32
N GLN A 327 3.79 -12.62 12.76
CA GLN A 327 2.85 -13.39 11.94
C GLN A 327 1.58 -12.57 11.78
N GLN A 328 1.22 -12.22 10.55
CA GLN A 328 -0.01 -11.48 10.28
C GLN A 328 -0.50 -11.67 8.85
N LEU A 329 -1.80 -11.71 8.71
CA LEU A 329 -2.50 -11.75 7.44
C LEU A 329 -3.56 -10.66 7.44
N LYS A 330 -3.50 -9.74 6.48
CA LYS A 330 -4.42 -8.63 6.37
C LYS A 330 -5.10 -8.64 5.00
N ILE A 331 -6.43 -8.56 5.02
CA ILE A 331 -7.25 -8.40 3.83
C ILE A 331 -7.88 -7.01 3.87
N TYR A 332 -7.56 -6.22 2.87
CA TYR A 332 -8.07 -4.87 2.69
C TYR A 332 -9.13 -4.89 1.58
N ASN A 333 -10.35 -5.32 1.91
CA ASN A 333 -11.42 -5.45 0.94
C ASN A 333 -11.85 -4.10 0.33
N ASP A 334 -11.68 -2.99 1.07
CA ASP A 334 -12.03 -1.65 0.57
C ASP A 334 -10.97 -1.06 -0.40
N MET A 335 -9.77 -1.65 -0.48
CA MET A 335 -8.74 -1.25 -1.46
C MET A 335 -8.20 -2.39 -2.32
N ASP A 336 -8.87 -3.55 -2.34
CA ASP A 336 -8.51 -4.74 -3.14
C ASP A 336 -7.05 -5.18 -2.96
N ARG A 337 -6.55 -5.19 -1.72
CA ARG A 337 -5.18 -5.57 -1.37
C ARG A 337 -5.16 -6.67 -0.30
N VAL A 338 -4.14 -7.51 -0.38
CA VAL A 338 -3.85 -8.52 0.65
C VAL A 338 -2.38 -8.46 0.99
N THR A 339 -2.05 -8.59 2.28
CA THR A 339 -0.68 -8.75 2.76
C THR A 339 -0.59 -9.93 3.71
N TYR A 340 0.52 -10.66 3.63
CA TYR A 340 0.79 -11.80 4.49
C TYR A 340 2.25 -11.81 4.93
N HIS A 341 2.50 -11.84 6.23
CA HIS A 341 3.82 -11.98 6.82
C HIS A 341 3.96 -13.36 7.48
N ASN A 342 4.91 -14.15 7.03
CA ASN A 342 5.26 -15.43 7.66
C ASN A 342 6.55 -15.28 8.44
N LYS A 343 6.44 -15.32 9.79
CA LYS A 343 7.58 -15.12 10.70
C LYS A 343 8.57 -16.29 10.70
N ASP A 344 8.09 -17.50 10.45
CA ASP A 344 8.91 -18.72 10.55
C ASP A 344 9.78 -18.90 9.29
N LEU A 345 9.24 -18.56 8.13
CA LEU A 345 9.94 -18.60 6.83
C LEU A 345 10.54 -17.26 6.42
N ASP A 346 10.29 -16.20 7.20
CA ASP A 346 10.88 -14.87 7.04
C ASP A 346 10.62 -14.25 5.66
N PHE A 347 9.35 -14.22 5.25
CA PHE A 347 8.90 -13.54 4.04
C PHE A 347 7.64 -12.72 4.28
N ALA A 348 7.38 -11.81 3.36
CA ALA A 348 6.08 -11.18 3.22
C ALA A 348 5.58 -11.29 1.78
N PHE A 349 4.28 -11.55 1.65
CA PHE A 349 3.57 -11.65 0.38
C PHE A 349 2.56 -10.50 0.27
N GLY A 350 2.41 -9.95 -0.93
CA GLY A 350 1.40 -8.95 -1.25
C GLY A 350 0.65 -9.30 -2.52
N LEU A 351 -0.63 -8.94 -2.56
CA LEU A 351 -1.49 -9.12 -3.74
C LEU A 351 -2.21 -7.81 -4.07
N SER A 352 -2.18 -7.42 -5.34
CA SER A 352 -2.77 -6.19 -5.85
C SER A 352 -3.82 -6.51 -6.91
N MET A 353 -5.08 -6.19 -6.60
CA MET A 353 -6.24 -6.47 -7.44
C MET A 353 -6.95 -5.18 -7.87
N THR A 354 -7.95 -5.33 -8.72
CA THR A 354 -8.75 -4.24 -9.29
C THR A 354 -10.21 -4.64 -9.34
N SER A 355 -11.08 -3.70 -8.99
CA SER A 355 -12.53 -3.84 -9.11
C SER A 355 -13.17 -2.59 -9.72
N LYS A 356 -14.49 -2.57 -9.78
CA LYS A 356 -15.26 -1.38 -10.11
C LYS A 356 -14.96 -0.20 -9.17
N ASN A 357 -14.56 -0.50 -7.94
CA ASN A 357 -14.33 0.50 -6.90
C ASN A 357 -12.87 0.92 -6.75
N VAL A 358 -11.93 0.10 -7.19
CA VAL A 358 -10.49 0.30 -7.00
C VAL A 358 -9.78 0.36 -8.34
N ALA A 359 -9.00 1.41 -8.55
CA ALA A 359 -8.26 1.62 -9.78
C ALA A 359 -7.16 0.56 -9.98
N ARG A 360 -6.97 0.14 -11.22
CA ARG A 360 -5.90 -0.76 -11.65
C ARG A 360 -4.52 -0.14 -11.43
N TYR A 361 -4.40 1.14 -11.72
CA TYR A 361 -3.22 1.96 -11.50
C TYR A 361 -3.60 3.44 -11.63
N GLU A 362 -2.69 4.32 -11.23
CA GLU A 362 -2.81 5.75 -11.51
C GLU A 362 -1.65 6.21 -12.40
N SER A 363 -1.98 7.02 -13.40
CA SER A 363 -1.00 7.73 -14.23
C SER A 363 -1.53 9.14 -14.52
N ILE A 364 -0.93 10.13 -13.85
CA ILE A 364 -1.21 11.55 -14.02
C ILE A 364 0.10 12.36 -13.94
N ASN A 365 0.08 13.59 -14.42
CA ASN A 365 1.23 14.50 -14.39
C ASN A 365 2.50 13.96 -15.06
N GLY A 366 2.37 13.01 -15.98
CA GLY A 366 3.50 12.36 -16.65
C GLY A 366 4.21 11.31 -15.79
N GLU A 367 3.61 10.86 -14.69
CA GLU A 367 4.13 9.84 -13.81
C GLU A 367 3.44 8.48 -14.05
N ASN A 368 4.16 7.39 -13.75
CA ASN A 368 3.69 6.01 -13.81
C ASN A 368 3.07 5.62 -15.15
N LEU A 369 3.77 5.97 -16.23
CA LEU A 369 3.29 5.84 -17.61
C LEU A 369 3.04 4.39 -18.05
N LYS A 370 3.66 3.41 -17.40
CA LYS A 370 3.58 1.97 -17.72
C LYS A 370 2.99 1.12 -16.59
N GLY A 371 2.26 1.73 -15.66
CA GLY A 371 1.67 1.01 -14.50
C GLY A 371 0.49 0.07 -14.83
N TRP A 372 0.21 -0.20 -16.09
CA TRP A 372 -1.00 -0.85 -16.65
C TRP A 372 -1.50 -2.09 -15.92
N HIS A 373 -0.57 -2.94 -15.44
CA HIS A 373 -0.89 -4.26 -14.87
C HIS A 373 -0.62 -4.37 -13.37
N THR A 374 -0.21 -3.29 -12.71
CA THR A 374 0.12 -3.32 -11.27
C THR A 374 -1.07 -3.67 -10.37
N GLY A 375 -2.31 -3.48 -10.84
CA GLY A 375 -3.55 -3.89 -10.17
C GLY A 375 -4.22 -5.13 -10.79
N ALA A 376 -3.58 -5.82 -11.72
CA ALA A 376 -4.18 -6.95 -12.47
C ALA A 376 -3.93 -8.32 -11.82
N GLY A 377 -3.92 -8.40 -10.50
CA GLY A 377 -3.55 -9.60 -9.76
C GLY A 377 -2.04 -9.75 -9.61
N MET A 378 -1.29 -8.65 -9.62
CA MET A 378 0.15 -8.69 -9.38
C MET A 378 0.43 -9.21 -7.97
N SER A 379 1.31 -10.21 -7.89
CA SER A 379 1.84 -10.74 -6.64
C SER A 379 3.21 -10.18 -6.34
N TYR A 380 3.43 -9.84 -5.08
CA TYR A 380 4.69 -9.32 -4.56
C TYR A 380 5.26 -10.32 -3.56
N LEU A 381 6.52 -10.66 -3.69
CA LEU A 381 7.21 -11.47 -2.69
C LEU A 381 8.42 -10.71 -2.16
N TYR A 382 8.38 -10.37 -0.89
CA TYR A 382 9.45 -9.74 -0.14
C TYR A 382 10.15 -10.80 0.72
N ASN A 383 11.45 -10.83 0.66
CA ASN A 383 12.31 -11.64 1.52
C ASN A 383 13.52 -10.79 1.97
N SER A 384 14.55 -11.40 2.54
CA SER A 384 15.71 -10.63 2.98
C SER A 384 16.52 -9.99 1.85
N ASP A 385 16.22 -10.28 0.58
CA ASP A 385 16.64 -9.48 -0.58
C ASP A 385 15.70 -8.29 -0.77
N VAL A 386 15.74 -7.37 0.18
CA VAL A 386 14.87 -6.18 0.22
C VAL A 386 15.06 -5.24 -0.97
N LYS A 387 16.13 -5.42 -1.76
CA LYS A 387 16.45 -4.60 -2.93
C LYS A 387 15.75 -5.05 -4.22
N HIS A 388 15.00 -6.15 -4.20
CA HIS A 388 14.36 -6.66 -5.41
C HIS A 388 13.49 -5.60 -6.10
N TYR A 389 12.55 -4.97 -5.37
CA TYR A 389 11.67 -3.91 -5.91
C TYR A 389 12.31 -2.51 -5.90
N ARG A 390 13.43 -2.33 -5.18
CA ARG A 390 14.33 -1.17 -5.32
C ARG A 390 15.29 -1.39 -6.49
N ASP A 391 16.39 -0.69 -6.53
CA ASP A 391 17.51 -0.86 -7.45
C ASP A 391 17.03 -1.01 -8.91
N ASN A 392 16.23 -0.04 -9.35
CA ASN A 392 15.73 0.10 -10.71
C ASN A 392 14.76 -0.99 -11.21
N PHE A 393 14.06 -1.71 -10.32
CA PHE A 393 13.04 -2.68 -10.74
C PHE A 393 12.02 -2.04 -11.69
N TRP A 394 11.35 -0.98 -11.26
CA TRP A 394 10.27 -0.34 -12.04
C TRP A 394 10.73 0.27 -13.36
N ALA A 395 11.99 0.71 -13.44
CA ALA A 395 12.57 1.24 -14.68
C ALA A 395 12.99 0.14 -15.67
N THR A 396 13.25 -1.10 -15.20
CA THR A 396 13.83 -2.18 -16.02
C THR A 396 12.97 -3.42 -16.16
N ALA A 397 11.98 -3.65 -15.27
CA ALA A 397 11.07 -4.79 -15.39
C ALA A 397 10.24 -4.73 -16.68
N ASP A 398 9.93 -5.89 -17.26
CA ASP A 398 8.89 -5.95 -18.29
C ASP A 398 7.52 -5.69 -17.66
N MET A 399 7.00 -4.48 -17.84
CA MET A 399 5.73 -4.03 -17.27
C MET A 399 4.51 -4.74 -17.88
N LYS A 400 4.71 -5.54 -18.92
CA LYS A 400 3.69 -6.43 -19.50
C LYS A 400 3.74 -7.84 -18.92
N ARG A 401 4.75 -8.16 -18.08
CA ARG A 401 5.02 -9.49 -17.51
C ARG A 401 5.30 -9.42 -16.01
N LEU A 402 4.42 -8.77 -15.27
CA LEU A 402 4.53 -8.71 -13.81
C LEU A 402 4.03 -10.00 -13.18
N ALA A 403 4.71 -10.45 -12.12
CA ALA A 403 4.38 -11.72 -11.43
C ALA A 403 2.90 -11.79 -11.02
N GLY A 404 2.24 -12.89 -11.25
CA GLY A 404 0.82 -13.15 -10.94
C GLY A 404 -0.17 -12.62 -11.97
N THR A 405 0.25 -11.83 -12.96
CA THR A 405 -0.65 -11.23 -13.95
C THR A 405 -0.94 -12.16 -15.14
N THR A 406 -2.08 -11.96 -15.77
CA THR A 406 -2.44 -12.58 -17.06
C THR A 406 -2.68 -11.46 -18.06
N THR A 407 -1.97 -11.48 -19.18
CA THR A 407 -1.93 -10.42 -20.18
C THR A 407 -1.98 -11.03 -21.58
N LEU A 408 -2.14 -10.23 -22.63
CA LEU A 408 -2.08 -10.72 -24.00
C LEU A 408 -0.66 -10.66 -24.57
N GLU A 409 -0.31 -11.61 -25.43
CA GLU A 409 0.93 -11.51 -26.22
C GLU A 409 0.91 -10.25 -27.08
N ASN A 410 2.06 -9.58 -27.15
CA ASN A 410 2.23 -8.40 -27.99
C ASN A 410 1.16 -7.33 -27.78
N GLU A 411 0.60 -7.23 -26.57
CA GLU A 411 -0.34 -6.17 -26.27
C GLU A 411 0.36 -4.81 -26.29
N GLU A 412 -0.36 -3.81 -26.77
CA GLU A 412 0.04 -2.41 -26.74
C GLU A 412 -0.93 -1.66 -25.83
N PRO A 413 -0.67 -1.60 -24.50
CA PRO A 413 -1.57 -0.93 -23.57
C PRO A 413 -1.72 0.54 -23.95
N LYS A 414 -2.95 0.98 -24.13
CA LYS A 414 -3.26 2.35 -24.58
C LYS A 414 -3.69 3.20 -23.41
N GLY A 415 -3.07 4.37 -23.31
CA GLY A 415 -3.59 5.49 -22.55
C GLY A 415 -3.72 5.27 -21.04
N THR A 416 -4.29 6.28 -20.41
CA THR A 416 -4.50 6.37 -18.97
C THR A 416 -5.97 6.40 -18.58
N ASP A 417 -6.90 6.23 -19.55
CA ASP A 417 -8.28 6.66 -19.39
C ASP A 417 -9.19 5.62 -18.71
N VAL A 418 -8.90 4.32 -18.86
CA VAL A 418 -9.70 3.25 -18.22
C VAL A 418 -8.91 2.58 -17.12
N LYS A 419 -9.03 3.10 -15.92
CA LYS A 419 -8.28 2.63 -14.76
C LYS A 419 -9.01 1.59 -13.93
N LYS A 420 -10.34 1.48 -14.07
CA LYS A 420 -11.19 0.56 -13.30
C LYS A 420 -11.67 -0.60 -14.13
N SER A 421 -12.02 -1.66 -13.43
CA SER A 421 -12.77 -2.80 -13.97
C SER A 421 -14.28 -2.52 -13.88
N SER A 422 -15.08 -3.22 -14.68
CA SER A 422 -16.53 -3.30 -14.48
C SER A 422 -16.92 -4.37 -13.45
N LYS A 423 -15.97 -5.20 -13.04
CA LYS A 423 -16.18 -6.35 -12.16
C LYS A 423 -16.30 -5.93 -10.71
N THR A 424 -17.24 -6.56 -10.02
CA THR A 424 -17.56 -6.29 -8.60
C THR A 424 -17.13 -7.42 -7.67
N PHE A 425 -16.96 -8.63 -8.21
CA PHE A 425 -16.57 -9.80 -7.43
C PHE A 425 -15.04 -9.85 -7.24
N VAL A 426 -14.56 -9.08 -6.28
CA VAL A 426 -13.15 -9.00 -5.87
C VAL A 426 -13.08 -8.86 -4.35
N GLY A 427 -12.26 -9.68 -3.71
CA GLY A 427 -12.06 -9.60 -2.27
C GLY A 427 -11.59 -10.92 -1.67
N GLY A 428 -11.69 -11.02 -0.35
CA GLY A 428 -11.24 -12.23 0.35
C GLY A 428 -11.77 -12.35 1.76
N THR A 429 -11.60 -13.54 2.31
CA THR A 429 -11.85 -13.87 3.71
C THR A 429 -10.63 -14.55 4.31
N LYS A 430 -10.38 -14.32 5.58
CA LYS A 430 -9.37 -15.04 6.36
C LYS A 430 -10.02 -15.77 7.53
N PHE A 431 -9.44 -16.88 7.91
CA PHE A 431 -9.83 -17.58 9.13
C PHE A 431 -8.96 -17.16 10.32
N ASP A 432 -7.65 -17.16 10.12
CA ASP A 432 -6.64 -16.76 11.08
C ASP A 432 -5.51 -15.97 10.37
N ASP A 433 -4.38 -15.76 11.02
CA ASP A 433 -3.24 -15.06 10.41
C ASP A 433 -2.36 -15.93 9.51
N GLN A 434 -2.87 -17.07 9.05
CA GLN A 434 -2.16 -18.03 8.19
C GLN A 434 -3.00 -18.56 7.02
N HIS A 435 -4.33 -18.37 7.06
CA HIS A 435 -5.23 -18.96 6.07
C HIS A 435 -6.20 -17.92 5.49
N ALA A 436 -6.18 -17.78 4.17
CA ALA A 436 -7.08 -16.90 3.43
C ALA A 436 -7.54 -17.53 2.12
N SER A 437 -8.77 -17.17 1.71
CA SER A 437 -9.32 -17.43 0.40
C SER A 437 -9.67 -16.10 -0.27
N ILE A 438 -9.12 -15.85 -1.45
CA ILE A 438 -9.23 -14.60 -2.19
C ILE A 438 -9.68 -14.91 -3.62
N GLY A 439 -10.56 -14.09 -4.18
CA GLY A 439 -11.03 -14.22 -5.55
C GLY A 439 -11.08 -12.88 -6.29
N MET A 440 -10.82 -12.93 -7.58
CA MET A 440 -10.94 -11.79 -8.49
C MET A 440 -11.58 -12.24 -9.80
N ASP A 441 -12.77 -11.74 -10.10
CA ASP A 441 -13.29 -11.74 -11.46
C ASP A 441 -12.53 -10.67 -12.24
N PHE A 442 -11.70 -11.10 -13.19
CA PHE A 442 -10.74 -10.26 -13.88
C PHE A 442 -11.20 -9.93 -15.30
N GLU A 443 -11.00 -8.68 -15.69
CA GLU A 443 -10.96 -8.23 -17.07
C GLU A 443 -9.78 -7.27 -17.28
N ASN A 444 -9.17 -7.29 -18.47
CA ASN A 444 -8.14 -6.30 -18.82
C ASN A 444 -8.77 -4.93 -19.13
N GLN A 445 -7.92 -3.93 -19.35
CA GLN A 445 -8.35 -2.54 -19.60
C GLN A 445 -9.30 -2.42 -20.79
N ASP A 446 -9.02 -3.13 -21.88
CA ASP A 446 -9.80 -3.07 -23.13
C ASP A 446 -10.99 -4.05 -23.15
N LYS A 447 -11.20 -4.80 -22.04
CA LYS A 447 -12.24 -5.85 -21.91
C LYS A 447 -12.14 -6.96 -22.96
N THR A 448 -10.96 -7.16 -23.53
CA THR A 448 -10.68 -8.20 -24.53
C THR A 448 -10.18 -9.48 -23.90
N LEU A 449 -9.75 -9.46 -22.63
CA LEU A 449 -9.28 -10.61 -21.88
C LEU A 449 -10.03 -10.69 -20.55
N THR A 450 -10.53 -11.88 -20.24
CA THR A 450 -11.19 -12.19 -18.96
C THR A 450 -10.54 -13.41 -18.30
N ALA A 451 -10.68 -13.52 -16.98
CA ALA A 451 -10.29 -14.70 -16.21
C ALA A 451 -10.98 -14.69 -14.83
N LYS A 452 -11.13 -15.90 -14.23
CA LYS A 452 -11.44 -16.10 -12.83
C LYS A 452 -10.15 -16.46 -12.11
N LYS A 453 -9.70 -15.63 -11.16
CA LYS A 453 -8.41 -15.78 -10.47
C LYS A 453 -8.63 -15.97 -8.98
N SER A 454 -8.19 -17.12 -8.45
CA SER A 454 -8.25 -17.40 -7.01
C SER A 454 -6.86 -17.53 -6.43
N TYR A 455 -6.73 -17.08 -5.18
CA TYR A 455 -5.49 -17.11 -4.43
C TYR A 455 -5.80 -17.66 -3.04
N PHE A 456 -5.03 -18.65 -2.60
CA PHE A 456 -5.22 -19.27 -1.30
C PHE A 456 -3.92 -19.20 -0.52
N ILE A 457 -3.94 -18.51 0.62
CA ILE A 457 -2.82 -18.49 1.55
C ILE A 457 -3.03 -19.65 2.50
N LEU A 458 -2.08 -20.56 2.56
CA LEU A 458 -2.13 -21.80 3.33
C LEU A 458 -0.82 -21.98 4.11
N ASN A 459 -0.63 -21.12 5.11
CA ASN A 459 0.53 -21.06 5.99
C ASN A 459 1.88 -20.87 5.24
N ASP A 460 2.56 -21.96 4.88
CA ASP A 460 3.90 -21.94 4.26
C ASP A 460 3.87 -21.85 2.72
N LYS A 461 2.70 -21.63 2.14
CA LYS A 461 2.51 -21.61 0.69
C LYS A 461 1.35 -20.73 0.24
N ILE A 462 1.38 -20.32 -1.01
CA ILE A 462 0.30 -19.60 -1.67
C ILE A 462 -0.09 -20.34 -2.94
N VAL A 463 -1.37 -20.71 -3.08
CA VAL A 463 -1.90 -21.41 -4.24
C VAL A 463 -2.59 -20.43 -5.18
N PHE A 464 -2.31 -20.55 -6.47
CA PHE A 464 -2.87 -19.71 -7.52
C PHE A 464 -3.65 -20.58 -8.49
N LEU A 465 -4.94 -20.32 -8.65
CA LEU A 465 -5.79 -20.95 -9.65
C LEU A 465 -6.36 -19.89 -10.61
N GLY A 466 -6.40 -20.21 -11.88
CA GLY A 466 -7.04 -19.41 -12.90
C GLY A 466 -7.85 -20.27 -13.86
N THR A 467 -9.06 -19.81 -14.22
CA THR A 467 -9.93 -20.42 -15.24
C THR A 467 -10.61 -19.34 -16.06
N GLY A 468 -11.39 -19.74 -17.07
CA GLY A 468 -12.11 -18.79 -17.92
C GLY A 468 -11.18 -17.79 -18.60
N ILE A 469 -9.93 -18.18 -18.87
CA ILE A 469 -8.94 -17.34 -19.53
C ILE A 469 -9.31 -17.30 -21.02
N LYS A 470 -9.99 -16.24 -21.42
CA LYS A 470 -10.56 -16.07 -22.75
C LYS A 470 -10.17 -14.73 -23.33
N SER A 471 -9.71 -14.75 -24.58
CA SER A 471 -9.45 -13.53 -25.36
C SER A 471 -10.46 -13.39 -26.50
N THR A 472 -11.04 -12.19 -26.63
CA THR A 472 -11.85 -11.84 -27.81
C THR A 472 -10.98 -11.44 -29.00
N ASP A 473 -9.71 -11.16 -28.79
CA ASP A 473 -8.72 -10.93 -29.85
C ASP A 473 -8.08 -12.28 -30.24
N SER A 474 -8.59 -12.88 -31.29
CA SER A 474 -8.10 -14.17 -31.80
C SER A 474 -6.65 -14.16 -32.30
N SER A 475 -6.08 -12.96 -32.50
CA SER A 475 -4.68 -12.82 -32.97
C SER A 475 -3.66 -12.84 -31.81
N LYS A 476 -4.12 -12.78 -30.55
CA LYS A 476 -3.26 -12.68 -29.37
C LYS A 476 -3.61 -13.74 -28.34
N ASN A 477 -2.64 -14.58 -27.99
CA ASN A 477 -2.81 -15.56 -26.93
C ASN A 477 -2.62 -14.94 -25.55
N PRO A 478 -3.40 -15.36 -24.54
CA PRO A 478 -3.15 -14.99 -23.17
C PRO A 478 -1.85 -15.63 -22.63
N VAL A 479 -1.17 -14.89 -21.76
CA VAL A 479 0.03 -15.34 -21.05
C VAL A 479 -0.12 -15.03 -19.57
N THR A 480 0.03 -16.03 -18.70
CA THR A 480 0.16 -15.84 -17.26
C THR A 480 1.63 -15.80 -16.89
N THR A 481 2.04 -14.72 -16.25
CA THR A 481 3.38 -14.58 -15.66
C THR A 481 3.36 -15.09 -14.24
N ILE A 482 4.12 -16.13 -13.97
CA ILE A 482 4.22 -16.79 -12.66
C ILE A 482 5.24 -16.03 -11.80
N GLU A 483 6.40 -15.71 -12.38
CA GLU A 483 7.43 -14.92 -11.72
C GLU A 483 8.16 -14.04 -12.74
N ASN A 484 8.59 -12.89 -12.27
CA ASN A 484 9.52 -11.99 -12.94
C ASN A 484 10.50 -11.45 -11.88
N ARG A 485 11.54 -12.24 -11.57
CA ARG A 485 12.47 -12.03 -10.47
C ARG A 485 13.83 -11.57 -10.98
N LYS A 486 14.43 -10.54 -10.38
CA LYS A 486 15.85 -10.25 -10.61
C LYS A 486 16.69 -11.49 -10.40
N ALA A 487 17.48 -11.85 -11.41
CA ALA A 487 18.21 -13.13 -11.45
C ALA A 487 19.49 -13.12 -10.57
N ASN A 488 20.00 -11.93 -10.25
CA ASN A 488 21.21 -11.82 -9.46
C ASN A 488 21.03 -12.38 -8.05
N GLY A 489 21.92 -13.27 -7.63
CA GLY A 489 21.85 -13.92 -6.33
C GLY A 489 21.03 -15.22 -6.29
N TYR A 490 20.59 -15.72 -7.44
CA TYR A 490 19.84 -16.98 -7.54
C TYR A 490 20.45 -17.96 -8.53
N THR A 491 20.44 -19.25 -8.16
CA THR A 491 20.67 -20.39 -9.05
C THR A 491 19.33 -21.01 -9.41
N LEU A 492 19.10 -21.24 -10.69
CA LEU A 492 17.84 -21.79 -11.21
C LEU A 492 17.91 -23.32 -11.30
N TYR A 493 16.83 -23.95 -10.84
CA TYR A 493 16.56 -25.38 -11.05
C TYR A 493 15.18 -25.56 -11.68
N THR A 494 15.08 -26.49 -12.61
CA THR A 494 13.81 -27.00 -13.19
C THR A 494 13.78 -28.51 -13.00
N ASP A 495 12.70 -29.06 -12.41
CA ASP A 495 12.56 -30.46 -12.05
C ASP A 495 13.81 -31.03 -11.37
N ASP A 496 14.28 -30.32 -10.34
CA ASP A 496 15.48 -30.62 -9.53
C ASP A 496 16.84 -30.58 -10.26
N LYS A 497 16.86 -30.22 -11.54
CA LYS A 497 18.10 -30.09 -12.31
C LYS A 497 18.49 -28.64 -12.45
N GLN A 498 19.73 -28.32 -12.08
CA GLN A 498 20.26 -26.99 -12.34
C GLN A 498 20.28 -26.69 -13.84
N THR A 499 19.83 -25.51 -14.22
CA THR A 499 19.74 -25.09 -15.61
C THR A 499 20.20 -23.64 -15.78
N THR A 500 20.61 -23.29 -17.00
CA THR A 500 20.99 -21.92 -17.34
C THR A 500 19.84 -21.09 -17.89
N ALA A 501 18.64 -21.64 -17.88
CA ALA A 501 17.42 -21.14 -18.50
C ALA A 501 17.44 -21.26 -20.05
N SER A 502 16.46 -21.93 -20.54
CA SER A 502 16.06 -22.01 -21.94
C SER A 502 14.56 -22.25 -21.96
N ASP A 503 13.93 -22.27 -23.12
CA ASP A 503 12.52 -22.63 -23.27
C ASP A 503 12.28 -24.08 -22.80
N ASN A 504 12.04 -24.26 -21.50
CA ASN A 504 11.76 -25.56 -20.91
C ASN A 504 10.23 -25.79 -20.96
N GLN A 505 9.79 -26.49 -21.99
CA GLN A 505 8.39 -26.92 -22.09
C GLN A 505 8.18 -28.20 -21.29
N GLY A 506 7.12 -28.23 -20.45
CA GLY A 506 6.75 -29.41 -19.68
C GLY A 506 7.41 -29.51 -18.30
N THR A 507 7.93 -28.47 -17.76
CA THR A 507 8.48 -28.40 -16.39
C THR A 507 7.37 -28.50 -15.35
N ASN A 508 7.55 -29.34 -14.31
CA ASN A 508 6.63 -29.49 -13.18
C ASN A 508 6.98 -28.58 -11.99
N SER A 509 8.22 -28.16 -11.89
CA SER A 509 8.68 -27.28 -10.83
C SER A 509 9.81 -26.35 -11.24
N VAL A 510 9.83 -25.16 -10.65
CA VAL A 510 10.93 -24.19 -10.74
C VAL A 510 11.39 -23.88 -9.34
N PHE A 511 12.69 -23.88 -9.10
CA PHE A 511 13.27 -23.50 -7.81
C PHE A 511 14.41 -22.51 -8.01
N LEU A 512 14.28 -21.37 -7.38
CA LEU A 512 15.30 -20.32 -7.32
C LEU A 512 16.03 -20.44 -5.97
N GLU A 513 17.22 -21.04 -6.00
CA GLU A 513 18.06 -21.18 -4.81
C GLU A 513 18.90 -19.94 -4.60
N SER A 514 18.71 -19.28 -3.47
CA SER A 514 19.49 -18.11 -3.10
C SER A 514 20.93 -18.50 -2.77
N THR A 515 21.89 -17.81 -3.38
CA THR A 515 23.32 -18.04 -3.15
C THR A 515 23.79 -17.56 -1.79
N ASN A 516 23.02 -16.69 -1.12
CA ASN A 516 23.47 -16.02 0.10
C ASN A 516 22.66 -16.38 1.36
N LYS A 517 21.36 -16.64 1.21
CA LYS A 517 20.44 -16.86 2.35
C LYS A 517 19.38 -17.90 2.01
N PRO A 518 19.38 -19.08 2.63
CA PRO A 518 18.40 -20.14 2.32
C PRO A 518 16.94 -19.68 2.48
N LYS A 519 16.63 -18.78 3.42
CA LYS A 519 15.28 -18.22 3.57
C LYS A 519 14.85 -17.28 2.42
N ASN A 520 15.74 -16.96 1.49
CA ASN A 520 15.39 -16.24 0.25
C ASN A 520 15.06 -17.17 -0.91
N ASN A 521 15.11 -18.49 -0.73
CA ASN A 521 14.72 -19.45 -1.75
C ASN A 521 13.26 -19.28 -2.15
N ILE A 522 12.95 -19.57 -3.41
CA ILE A 522 11.61 -19.45 -3.96
C ILE A 522 11.30 -20.68 -4.81
N GLY A 523 10.31 -21.48 -4.41
CA GLY A 523 9.87 -22.65 -5.14
C GLY A 523 8.52 -22.43 -5.82
N TYR A 524 8.36 -22.95 -7.02
CA TYR A 524 7.09 -23.02 -7.76
C TYR A 524 6.82 -24.46 -8.15
N HIS A 525 5.63 -24.96 -7.85
CA HIS A 525 5.15 -26.25 -8.29
C HIS A 525 3.87 -26.10 -9.12
N PHE A 526 3.83 -26.73 -10.29
CA PHE A 526 2.71 -26.67 -11.21
C PHE A 526 1.81 -27.90 -11.02
N LEU A 527 0.54 -27.66 -10.69
CA LEU A 527 -0.42 -28.71 -10.34
C LEU A 527 -1.15 -29.29 -11.56
N ASN A 528 -1.04 -28.65 -12.71
CA ASN A 528 -1.60 -29.10 -13.98
C ASN A 528 -0.45 -29.34 -14.98
N GLU A 529 -0.66 -30.24 -15.93
CA GLU A 529 0.21 -30.29 -17.10
C GLU A 529 0.17 -28.96 -17.84
N SER A 530 1.27 -28.24 -17.85
CA SER A 530 1.37 -26.89 -18.37
C SER A 530 2.61 -26.72 -19.21
N LYS A 531 2.50 -25.94 -20.27
CA LYS A 531 3.67 -25.49 -21.02
C LYS A 531 4.27 -24.28 -20.32
N ILE A 532 5.25 -24.53 -19.46
CA ILE A 532 5.98 -23.51 -18.73
C ILE A 532 7.23 -23.13 -19.51
N THR A 533 7.42 -21.85 -19.71
CA THR A 533 8.64 -21.28 -20.29
C THR A 533 9.41 -20.56 -19.19
N VAL A 534 10.70 -20.86 -19.08
CA VAL A 534 11.62 -20.19 -18.15
C VAL A 534 12.70 -19.51 -18.96
N LYS A 535 12.84 -18.21 -18.82
CA LYS A 535 13.85 -17.40 -19.50
C LYS A 535 14.72 -16.64 -18.51
N LYS A 536 15.96 -16.39 -18.91
CA LYS A 536 16.85 -15.44 -18.26
C LYS A 536 17.17 -14.33 -19.26
N GLU A 537 16.68 -13.14 -19.02
CA GLU A 537 16.78 -12.02 -19.95
C GLU A 537 17.34 -10.78 -19.26
N SER A 538 18.06 -9.95 -20.03
CA SER A 538 18.51 -8.64 -19.60
C SER A 538 17.54 -7.58 -20.10
N HIS A 539 16.99 -6.79 -19.18
CA HIS A 539 16.10 -5.70 -19.51
C HIS A 539 16.78 -4.37 -19.20
N THR A 540 16.74 -3.47 -20.17
CA THR A 540 17.29 -2.11 -20.06
C THR A 540 16.17 -1.11 -20.19
N GLY A 541 16.11 -0.15 -19.28
CA GLY A 541 15.11 0.91 -19.26
C GLY A 541 15.65 2.17 -18.60
N LYS A 542 14.85 3.20 -18.60
CA LYS A 542 15.15 4.51 -18.00
C LYS A 542 14.00 4.91 -17.09
N TRP A 543 14.31 5.60 -16.00
CA TRP A 543 13.26 6.16 -15.14
C TRP A 543 12.39 7.16 -15.91
N SER A 544 12.95 7.89 -16.86
CA SER A 544 12.20 8.78 -17.75
C SER A 544 11.18 8.07 -18.67
N ASP A 545 11.33 6.75 -18.89
CA ASP A 545 10.38 5.97 -19.70
C ASP A 545 9.04 5.74 -18.95
N ILE A 546 9.07 5.83 -17.62
CA ILE A 546 7.89 5.64 -16.76
C ILE A 546 7.48 6.91 -16.01
N ASN A 547 8.34 7.94 -16.01
CA ASN A 547 8.05 9.23 -15.37
C ASN A 547 8.86 10.35 -16.05
N LYS A 548 8.15 11.26 -16.72
CA LYS A 548 8.77 12.32 -17.57
C LYS A 548 9.72 13.26 -16.81
N SER A 549 9.59 13.35 -15.49
CA SER A 549 10.41 14.24 -14.66
C SER A 549 11.73 13.61 -14.20
N GLN A 550 11.92 12.31 -14.46
CA GLN A 550 13.07 11.55 -13.96
C GLN A 550 14.25 11.53 -14.92
N LYS A 551 15.37 10.96 -14.46
CA LYS A 551 16.61 10.87 -15.21
C LYS A 551 16.50 9.98 -16.44
N GLN A 552 17.34 10.29 -17.44
CA GLN A 552 17.39 9.61 -18.74
C GLN A 552 18.52 8.59 -18.86
N ASP A 553 19.31 8.37 -17.81
CA ASP A 553 20.38 7.37 -17.83
C ASP A 553 19.79 5.95 -17.85
N SER A 554 20.39 5.11 -18.66
CA SER A 554 19.98 3.72 -18.83
C SER A 554 20.38 2.88 -17.63
N LYS A 555 19.46 2.03 -17.19
CA LYS A 555 19.64 1.01 -16.15
C LYS A 555 19.40 -0.37 -16.74
N THR A 556 20.12 -1.36 -16.26
CA THR A 556 19.97 -2.75 -16.74
C THR A 556 19.93 -3.70 -15.56
N ASN A 557 18.97 -4.63 -15.56
CA ASN A 557 18.90 -5.76 -14.65
C ASN A 557 18.66 -7.05 -15.44
N GLN A 558 19.11 -8.16 -14.91
CA GLN A 558 18.76 -9.51 -15.42
C GLN A 558 17.58 -10.07 -14.64
N TYR A 559 16.69 -10.74 -15.34
CA TYR A 559 15.48 -11.35 -14.78
C TYR A 559 15.36 -12.81 -15.15
N TYR A 560 14.86 -13.62 -14.19
CA TYR A 560 14.21 -14.89 -14.49
C TYR A 560 12.73 -14.60 -14.72
N GLU A 561 12.22 -14.93 -15.88
CA GLU A 561 10.82 -14.85 -16.24
C GLU A 561 10.26 -16.27 -16.39
N VAL A 562 9.19 -16.56 -15.63
CA VAL A 562 8.49 -17.84 -15.68
C VAL A 562 7.07 -17.59 -16.14
N THR A 563 6.70 -18.15 -17.29
CA THR A 563 5.40 -17.88 -17.93
C THR A 563 4.70 -19.16 -18.37
N GLN A 564 3.37 -19.08 -18.43
CA GLN A 564 2.51 -20.08 -19.07
C GLN A 564 1.71 -19.42 -20.19
N LYS A 565 1.87 -19.93 -21.40
CA LYS A 565 1.05 -19.56 -22.55
C LYS A 565 -0.29 -20.29 -22.53
N HIS A 566 -1.35 -19.62 -22.92
CA HIS A 566 -2.70 -20.16 -23.02
C HIS A 566 -3.22 -20.12 -24.45
N SER A 567 -4.20 -20.99 -24.76
CA SER A 567 -5.01 -20.83 -25.96
C SER A 567 -6.01 -19.68 -25.77
N ASN A 568 -6.58 -19.17 -26.87
CA ASN A 568 -7.59 -18.09 -26.82
C ASN A 568 -8.94 -18.54 -26.25
N THR A 569 -9.15 -19.85 -26.12
CA THR A 569 -10.40 -20.46 -25.69
C THR A 569 -10.15 -21.32 -24.46
N ASP A 570 -10.84 -21.01 -23.38
CA ASP A 570 -11.00 -21.85 -22.20
C ASP A 570 -9.71 -22.51 -21.67
N SER A 571 -8.80 -21.70 -21.20
CA SER A 571 -7.55 -22.13 -20.60
C SER A 571 -7.54 -21.92 -19.09
N LYS A 572 -6.68 -22.68 -18.40
CA LYS A 572 -6.53 -22.63 -16.95
C LYS A 572 -5.07 -22.75 -16.53
N TYR A 573 -4.77 -22.28 -15.32
CA TYR A 573 -3.50 -22.55 -14.64
C TYR A 573 -3.73 -22.95 -13.19
N ALA A 574 -2.78 -23.71 -12.64
CA ALA A 574 -2.72 -24.02 -11.21
C ALA A 574 -1.27 -24.17 -10.79
N TYR A 575 -0.83 -23.35 -9.87
CA TYR A 575 0.52 -23.44 -9.32
C TYR A 575 0.57 -23.03 -7.84
N VAL A 576 1.62 -23.46 -7.16
CA VAL A 576 1.88 -23.16 -5.76
C VAL A 576 3.23 -22.46 -5.63
N LEU A 577 3.24 -21.37 -4.92
CA LEU A 577 4.43 -20.63 -4.50
C LEU A 577 4.83 -21.06 -3.08
N TYR A 578 6.08 -21.48 -2.92
CA TYR A 578 6.72 -21.88 -1.67
C TYR A 578 7.91 -20.97 -1.36
N PRO A 579 7.71 -19.88 -0.58
CA PRO A 579 8.81 -19.00 -0.19
C PRO A 579 9.60 -19.56 1.00
N GLY A 580 10.91 -19.38 0.99
CA GLY A 580 11.76 -19.55 2.17
C GLY A 580 12.10 -20.99 2.55
N LEU A 581 11.65 -21.99 1.78
CA LEU A 581 11.97 -23.39 2.04
C LEU A 581 13.37 -23.77 1.53
N SER A 582 14.02 -24.70 2.20
CA SER A 582 15.14 -25.42 1.59
C SER A 582 14.68 -26.22 0.36
N LYS A 583 15.60 -26.59 -0.53
CA LYS A 583 15.26 -27.41 -1.70
C LYS A 583 14.71 -28.78 -1.29
N ASP A 584 15.24 -29.38 -0.24
CA ASP A 584 14.77 -30.68 0.28
C ASP A 584 13.35 -30.56 0.88
N ASP A 585 13.09 -29.51 1.67
CA ASP A 585 11.75 -29.26 2.22
C ASP A 585 10.74 -28.98 1.08
N PHE A 586 11.14 -28.21 0.09
CA PHE A 586 10.31 -27.98 -1.09
C PHE A 586 9.93 -29.28 -1.79
N ASN A 587 10.90 -30.15 -2.04
CA ASN A 587 10.66 -31.45 -2.70
C ASN A 587 9.78 -32.38 -1.86
N THR A 588 9.84 -32.29 -0.55
CA THR A 588 8.99 -33.07 0.37
C THR A 588 7.56 -32.52 0.43
N LYS A 589 7.39 -31.22 0.30
CA LYS A 589 6.10 -30.53 0.53
C LYS A 589 5.33 -30.22 -0.75
N LYS A 590 5.98 -30.14 -1.92
CA LYS A 590 5.37 -29.63 -3.16
C LYS A 590 4.09 -30.35 -3.58
N ASP A 591 3.94 -31.65 -3.29
CA ASP A 591 2.80 -32.47 -3.66
C ASP A 591 1.68 -32.53 -2.60
N LYS A 592 1.71 -31.67 -1.59
CA LYS A 592 0.74 -31.71 -0.47
C LYS A 592 -0.56 -30.95 -0.74
N VAL A 593 -0.61 -30.13 -1.77
CA VAL A 593 -1.83 -29.41 -2.19
C VAL A 593 -2.58 -30.21 -3.23
N THR A 594 -3.89 -30.36 -3.04
CA THR A 594 -4.77 -30.99 -4.01
C THR A 594 -5.77 -29.97 -4.54
N VAL A 595 -5.93 -29.90 -5.87
CA VAL A 595 -7.04 -29.17 -6.50
C VAL A 595 -8.28 -30.05 -6.47
N VAL A 596 -9.26 -29.68 -5.65
CA VAL A 596 -10.53 -30.43 -5.49
C VAL A 596 -11.53 -30.07 -6.59
N LYS A 597 -11.61 -28.76 -6.93
CA LYS A 597 -12.44 -28.23 -8.01
C LYS A 597 -11.71 -27.11 -8.74
N GLN A 598 -11.80 -27.08 -10.05
CA GLN A 598 -11.28 -25.99 -10.86
C GLN A 598 -12.02 -25.91 -12.21
N ASP A 599 -13.07 -25.14 -12.24
CA ASP A 599 -13.82 -24.75 -13.44
C ASP A 599 -14.19 -23.25 -13.36
N ASP A 600 -14.86 -22.71 -14.35
CA ASP A 600 -15.18 -21.27 -14.46
C ASP A 600 -16.09 -20.77 -13.34
N ASP A 601 -16.82 -21.67 -12.68
CA ASP A 601 -17.75 -21.34 -11.61
C ASP A 601 -17.16 -21.57 -10.22
N PHE A 602 -16.23 -22.53 -10.06
CA PHE A 602 -15.88 -23.01 -8.74
C PHE A 602 -14.42 -23.45 -8.62
N HIS A 603 -13.70 -22.86 -7.68
CA HIS A 603 -12.35 -23.25 -7.31
C HIS A 603 -12.30 -23.74 -5.88
N VAL A 604 -11.74 -24.91 -5.64
CA VAL A 604 -11.50 -25.46 -4.28
C VAL A 604 -10.16 -26.16 -4.24
N VAL A 605 -9.37 -25.83 -3.24
CA VAL A 605 -8.12 -26.52 -2.92
C VAL A 605 -8.18 -27.14 -1.53
N LYS A 606 -7.36 -28.17 -1.32
CA LYS A 606 -7.18 -28.85 -0.05
C LYS A 606 -5.70 -28.85 0.30
N ASP A 607 -5.36 -28.43 1.50
CA ASP A 607 -4.02 -28.56 2.08
C ASP A 607 -4.00 -29.68 3.12
N ASN A 608 -3.22 -30.70 2.84
CA ASN A 608 -3.20 -31.94 3.63
C ASN A 608 -4.64 -32.47 3.86
N GLU A 609 -5.00 -32.82 5.08
CA GLU A 609 -6.35 -33.31 5.41
C GLU A 609 -7.13 -32.37 6.34
N SER A 610 -6.68 -31.13 6.47
CA SER A 610 -7.17 -30.24 7.51
C SER A 610 -7.78 -28.92 7.05
N VAL A 611 -7.42 -28.42 5.86
CA VAL A 611 -7.91 -27.14 5.36
C VAL A 611 -8.42 -27.24 3.94
N TRP A 612 -9.63 -26.76 3.72
CA TRP A 612 -10.23 -26.54 2.39
C TRP A 612 -10.49 -25.04 2.23
N ALA A 613 -10.05 -24.49 1.12
CA ALA A 613 -10.31 -23.12 0.75
C ALA A 613 -10.87 -23.04 -0.65
N GLY A 614 -11.85 -22.16 -0.87
CA GLY A 614 -12.50 -22.09 -2.17
C GLY A 614 -13.14 -20.74 -2.49
N VAL A 615 -13.48 -20.59 -3.76
CA VAL A 615 -14.18 -19.44 -4.33
C VAL A 615 -15.29 -19.93 -5.23
N ASN A 616 -16.52 -19.56 -4.93
CA ASN A 616 -17.67 -19.74 -5.82
C ASN A 616 -17.91 -18.43 -6.59
N TYR A 617 -17.74 -18.46 -7.90
CA TYR A 617 -17.98 -17.35 -8.83
C TYR A 617 -19.40 -17.33 -9.40
N SER A 618 -20.17 -18.39 -9.15
CA SER A 618 -21.51 -18.59 -9.73
C SER A 618 -22.62 -18.26 -8.73
N ASP A 619 -23.73 -17.78 -9.23
CA ASP A 619 -24.97 -17.64 -8.45
C ASP A 619 -25.66 -18.98 -8.15
N SER A 620 -25.19 -20.06 -8.82
CA SER A 620 -25.68 -21.41 -8.61
C SER A 620 -24.99 -22.08 -7.45
N THR A 621 -25.72 -22.99 -6.76
CA THR A 621 -25.13 -23.86 -5.72
C THR A 621 -24.04 -24.74 -6.30
N GLN A 622 -22.84 -24.65 -5.74
CA GLN A 622 -21.71 -25.48 -6.06
C GLN A 622 -21.48 -26.52 -4.95
N THR A 623 -20.90 -27.65 -5.30
CA THR A 623 -20.70 -28.74 -4.33
C THR A 623 -19.34 -29.38 -4.43
N PHE A 624 -18.83 -29.84 -3.28
CA PHE A 624 -17.64 -30.70 -3.20
C PHE A 624 -17.77 -31.66 -2.01
N ILE A 625 -16.84 -32.60 -1.89
CA ILE A 625 -16.90 -33.64 -0.88
C ILE A 625 -15.71 -33.51 0.09
N ILE A 626 -16.00 -33.57 1.37
CA ILE A 626 -15.02 -33.71 2.46
C ILE A 626 -15.32 -35.03 3.18
N ASN A 627 -14.40 -36.00 3.17
CA ASN A 627 -14.54 -37.27 3.90
C ASN A 627 -15.92 -37.93 3.71
N ASN A 628 -16.34 -38.10 2.47
CA ASN A 628 -17.65 -38.62 2.05
C ASN A 628 -18.86 -37.73 2.45
N THR A 629 -18.64 -36.55 2.97
CA THR A 629 -19.70 -35.61 3.33
C THR A 629 -19.79 -34.48 2.29
N LYS A 630 -21.02 -34.23 1.83
CA LYS A 630 -21.30 -33.17 0.84
C LYS A 630 -21.28 -31.79 1.50
N VAL A 631 -20.50 -30.88 0.93
CA VAL A 631 -20.53 -29.44 1.22
C VAL A 631 -21.24 -28.72 0.07
N GLU A 632 -22.16 -27.85 0.39
CA GLU A 632 -22.89 -27.01 -0.57
C GLU A 632 -22.55 -25.55 -0.33
N VAL A 633 -22.00 -24.88 -1.36
CA VAL A 633 -21.76 -23.43 -1.39
C VAL A 633 -22.85 -22.82 -2.26
N LYS A 634 -23.85 -22.23 -1.61
CA LYS A 634 -25.14 -21.86 -2.20
C LYS A 634 -25.16 -20.45 -2.81
N ALA A 635 -24.12 -19.67 -2.55
CA ALA A 635 -24.01 -18.30 -3.04
C ALA A 635 -22.57 -18.02 -3.50
N LYS A 636 -22.40 -16.99 -4.34
CA LYS A 636 -21.08 -16.43 -4.62
C LYS A 636 -20.34 -16.11 -3.33
N GLY A 637 -19.04 -16.36 -3.29
CA GLY A 637 -18.21 -16.00 -2.14
C GLY A 637 -16.95 -16.79 -2.03
N MET A 638 -16.09 -16.34 -1.15
CA MET A 638 -14.85 -16.97 -0.74
C MET A 638 -15.07 -17.64 0.61
N PHE A 639 -14.50 -18.83 0.79
CA PHE A 639 -14.68 -19.57 2.04
C PHE A 639 -13.43 -20.35 2.44
N ILE A 640 -13.34 -20.63 3.73
CA ILE A 640 -12.35 -21.53 4.33
C ILE A 640 -13.08 -22.45 5.28
N LEU A 641 -12.75 -23.74 5.25
CA LEU A 641 -13.13 -24.73 6.23
C LEU A 641 -11.84 -25.36 6.79
N LYS A 642 -11.63 -25.24 8.08
CA LYS A 642 -10.47 -25.80 8.78
C LYS A 642 -10.96 -26.81 9.80
N LYS A 643 -10.48 -28.04 9.68
CA LYS A 643 -10.81 -29.10 10.64
C LYS A 643 -10.27 -28.71 12.02
N LYS A 644 -11.14 -28.60 13.02
CA LYS A 644 -10.80 -28.35 14.41
C LYS A 644 -10.58 -29.65 15.15
N ASP A 645 -11.51 -30.58 14.98
CA ASP A 645 -11.52 -31.93 15.50
C ASP A 645 -12.31 -32.85 14.56
N ASP A 646 -12.54 -34.10 14.94
CA ASP A 646 -13.26 -35.07 14.07
C ASP A 646 -14.72 -34.71 13.82
N LYS A 647 -15.31 -33.84 14.62
CA LYS A 647 -16.73 -33.47 14.57
C LYS A 647 -16.96 -31.98 14.23
N THR A 648 -15.90 -31.17 14.17
CA THR A 648 -16.03 -29.72 14.06
C THR A 648 -15.10 -29.12 13.01
N TYR A 649 -15.64 -28.23 12.19
CA TYR A 649 -14.87 -27.35 11.30
C TYR A 649 -15.07 -25.90 11.72
N GLU A 650 -13.97 -25.17 11.81
CA GLU A 650 -13.96 -23.71 11.92
C GLU A 650 -13.96 -23.10 10.53
N CYS A 651 -14.83 -22.12 10.29
CA CYS A 651 -15.14 -21.64 8.96
C CYS A 651 -15.13 -20.12 8.87
N SER A 652 -14.88 -19.61 7.66
CA SER A 652 -15.17 -18.22 7.32
C SER A 652 -15.76 -18.13 5.91
N PHE A 653 -16.60 -17.10 5.69
CA PHE A 653 -17.25 -16.84 4.41
C PHE A 653 -17.36 -15.34 4.15
N TYR A 654 -17.12 -14.91 2.91
CA TYR A 654 -17.27 -13.52 2.47
C TYR A 654 -17.77 -13.46 1.03
N ASN A 655 -18.77 -12.60 0.79
CA ASN A 655 -19.22 -12.24 -0.54
C ASN A 655 -19.08 -10.72 -0.75
N PRO A 656 -18.24 -10.24 -1.67
CA PRO A 656 -18.04 -8.81 -1.92
C PRO A 656 -19.27 -8.10 -2.51
N GLU A 657 -20.24 -8.87 -3.05
CA GLU A 657 -21.43 -8.34 -3.73
C GLU A 657 -22.68 -8.33 -2.84
N SER A 658 -22.58 -8.80 -1.60
CA SER A 658 -23.71 -8.86 -0.67
C SER A 658 -23.34 -8.48 0.76
N THR A 659 -24.34 -8.26 1.60
CA THR A 659 -24.12 -8.13 3.04
C THR A 659 -23.63 -9.45 3.62
N ASN A 660 -22.67 -9.38 4.52
CA ASN A 660 -22.07 -10.54 5.19
C ASN A 660 -22.51 -10.52 6.66
N THR A 661 -23.60 -11.18 6.97
CA THR A 661 -24.18 -11.22 8.33
C THR A 661 -24.21 -12.64 8.88
N ALA A 662 -24.09 -12.76 10.19
CA ALA A 662 -24.18 -14.06 10.86
C ALA A 662 -25.56 -14.72 10.69
N SER A 663 -26.62 -13.94 10.54
CA SER A 663 -27.99 -14.44 10.32
C SER A 663 -28.18 -15.14 8.99
N ASP A 664 -27.41 -14.71 7.96
CA ASP A 664 -27.63 -15.19 6.59
C ASP A 664 -26.71 -16.35 6.20
N ILE A 665 -25.79 -16.74 7.06
CA ILE A 665 -24.72 -17.68 6.68
C ILE A 665 -25.26 -19.07 6.28
N GLU A 666 -26.39 -19.53 6.86
CA GLU A 666 -27.00 -20.81 6.50
C GLU A 666 -27.56 -20.83 5.07
N SER A 667 -27.92 -19.66 4.55
CA SER A 667 -28.29 -19.49 3.14
C SER A 667 -27.11 -19.51 2.19
N LYS A 668 -25.88 -19.38 2.69
CA LYS A 668 -24.65 -19.25 1.89
C LYS A 668 -23.87 -20.56 1.78
N ILE A 669 -23.80 -21.32 2.87
CA ILE A 669 -23.02 -22.56 2.93
C ILE A 669 -23.68 -23.58 3.89
N SER A 670 -23.55 -24.87 3.57
CA SER A 670 -24.00 -25.97 4.45
C SER A 670 -23.14 -27.22 4.22
N MET A 671 -23.17 -28.12 5.21
CA MET A 671 -22.52 -29.43 5.13
C MET A 671 -23.49 -30.49 5.65
N THR A 672 -23.68 -31.54 4.90
CA THR A 672 -24.65 -32.60 5.23
C THR A 672 -24.29 -33.25 6.58
N GLY A 673 -25.25 -33.33 7.50
CA GLY A 673 -25.04 -33.87 8.85
C GLY A 673 -24.30 -32.94 9.81
N TYR A 674 -24.19 -31.66 9.48
CA TYR A 674 -23.62 -30.62 10.34
C TYR A 674 -24.59 -29.46 10.53
N SER A 675 -24.57 -28.86 11.71
CA SER A 675 -25.27 -27.60 12.02
C SER A 675 -24.27 -26.45 12.12
N ILE A 676 -24.73 -25.26 11.80
CA ILE A 676 -23.91 -24.04 11.96
C ILE A 676 -24.10 -23.49 13.38
N THR A 677 -22.99 -23.31 14.06
CA THR A 677 -22.89 -22.79 15.43
C THR A 677 -21.87 -21.68 15.53
N ASN A 678 -21.78 -21.01 16.68
CA ASN A 678 -20.76 -19.98 16.99
C ASN A 678 -20.59 -18.90 15.89
N LYS A 679 -21.73 -18.40 15.38
CA LYS A 679 -21.76 -17.41 14.30
C LYS A 679 -21.32 -16.04 14.82
N ASN A 680 -20.30 -15.48 14.19
CA ASN A 680 -19.81 -14.13 14.47
C ASN A 680 -19.68 -13.35 13.16
N THR A 681 -20.42 -12.24 13.07
CA THR A 681 -20.11 -11.24 12.06
C THR A 681 -18.87 -10.50 12.52
N SER A 682 -17.82 -10.48 11.71
CA SER A 682 -16.65 -9.63 11.99
C SER A 682 -17.13 -8.17 12.11
N THR A 683 -16.77 -7.52 13.20
CA THR A 683 -17.08 -6.09 13.44
C THR A 683 -16.26 -5.17 12.53
N SER A 684 -15.18 -5.70 11.95
CA SER A 684 -14.45 -5.09 10.84
C SER A 684 -14.84 -5.81 9.55
N ASN A 685 -15.12 -5.09 8.48
CA ASN A 685 -15.43 -5.64 7.14
C ASN A 685 -14.30 -6.52 6.56
N GLU A 686 -13.33 -6.86 7.38
CA GLU A 686 -12.03 -7.41 7.05
C GLU A 686 -12.05 -8.89 6.64
N SER A 687 -12.95 -9.68 7.23
CA SER A 687 -12.86 -11.14 7.10
C SER A 687 -14.19 -11.85 6.85
N GLY A 688 -15.32 -11.13 6.75
CA GLY A 688 -16.64 -11.73 6.55
C GLY A 688 -17.23 -12.35 7.81
N VAL A 689 -17.98 -13.43 7.64
CA VAL A 689 -18.65 -14.15 8.74
C VAL A 689 -17.80 -15.34 9.16
N ARG A 690 -17.53 -15.47 10.45
CA ARG A 690 -16.91 -16.65 11.06
C ARG A 690 -18.00 -17.51 11.73
N PHE A 691 -17.86 -18.82 11.65
CA PHE A 691 -18.80 -19.79 12.21
C PHE A 691 -18.14 -21.15 12.39
N GLU A 692 -18.82 -22.06 13.08
CA GLU A 692 -18.43 -23.47 13.15
C GLU A 692 -19.46 -24.35 12.47
N LEU A 693 -19.00 -25.39 11.80
CA LEU A 693 -19.83 -26.52 11.37
C LEU A 693 -19.60 -27.66 12.37
N GLN A 694 -20.63 -28.00 13.11
CA GLN A 694 -20.59 -29.05 14.14
C GLN A 694 -21.46 -30.23 13.73
N GLN A 695 -20.92 -31.45 13.76
CA GLN A 695 -21.63 -32.67 13.43
C GLN A 695 -22.86 -32.84 14.33
N THR A 696 -24.01 -33.03 13.72
CA THR A 696 -25.25 -33.35 14.45
C THR A 696 -25.20 -34.80 14.90
N LEU A 697 -25.42 -35.05 16.18
CA LEU A 697 -25.60 -36.43 16.70
C LEU A 697 -26.77 -37.08 15.96
N ASN A 698 -26.58 -38.24 15.31
CA ASN A 698 -27.67 -39.04 14.83
C ASN A 698 -28.49 -39.49 16.05
N LYS A 699 -29.83 -39.39 15.95
CA LYS A 699 -30.71 -39.86 17.00
C LYS A 699 -30.63 -41.38 17.29
N ASP A 700 -29.81 -42.10 16.50
CA ASP A 700 -29.62 -43.57 16.58
C ASP A 700 -28.39 -43.99 17.37
N ASP A 701 -27.61 -43.03 17.92
CA ASP A 701 -26.41 -43.32 18.75
C ASP A 701 -26.70 -43.30 20.28
N ASN A 702 -27.93 -43.54 20.72
CA ASN A 702 -28.34 -43.78 22.13
C ASN A 702 -28.83 -45.23 22.35
#